data_254c8f0da2330cfe506afb1227f455db
#
_entry.id   254c8f0da2330cfe506afb1227f455db
#
_cell.length_a   1.000
_cell.length_b   1.000
_cell.length_c   1.000
_cell.angle_alpha   90.00
_cell.angle_beta   90.00
_cell.angle_gamma   90.00
#
_symmetry.space_group_name_H-M   'P 1'
#
loop_
_entity.id
_entity.type
_entity.pdbx_description
1 polymer ?
#
loop_
_entity_poly.entity_id
_entity_poly.type
_entity_poly.pdbx_seq_one_letter_code
_entity_poly.pdbx_strand_id
1 'polypeptide(L)'
;MLKETDFKSYSFVQKEKIDELNGYGYVLEHKKTGARVLLIENDDTNKVFSIAFRTPPADDSGVAHILEHSVLCGSDKFPSKDPFIELAKGSLNTFLNAMTYPDKTVYPIASCNAQDYHNLMHVYLDAVFHPNIYKRDEILKQEGWHYEIADKDDELKFNGVVYNEMKGVFSSPDDVLARKIQEALLKDTPYAFESGGDPDAIPELTREKFLEFHSKYYHPSNSYIYLYGDVDFARELAFIDEEYLSHYEKKTVDSKVAMQEAFKAPETLKDTYSVSEKEEEGVYLSYNVAAGDSCDNERGLAMQILDYVLFTMPGAPVRKKLIDAGLGKDVDSYYDGGIQQPLFSVIVKNAKKGNEALFIKTLEEALREQAENGLNKKAIYSAINNYEFKYREADFGRFPKGLIYGLNFLNSWLYDDTKALELADSLTPLARLKEKVETGYFEQLIKESFLENTHKAYVYLYPEVGKNERLEEELKEQLAGMKDKLNAKQLNYLIEDTKKLKEFQETPSTQEELEKIPTLDLSDISREVLPFKNKEVTIGGTTAVVHEYHTNGIVYSDFCFDMSELPEELIPYATLLTEIYRYVDTEHFSYNDLATEINLKIGGLSFQTGMNVLVWKKDAYRPYFSVHMKCMENQVADGMSLLKEVLLSSKMDNKKRLKEIISELRTKMDTRIPAAGHVYAANRALSYIDPMMKYKDTAEGIGFYEFVKKLDKNFDSNADLLMKQLVRAQMCIFRKENLTLSLTGEFNFKSLMEGEMLQFNRMLYDMPCVKAVPAFVLEKKNEGFKTASKVQYVASAGCFEKEGQEYHGALKVLKTIFSYDYLWVNVRVTGGAYGCMCNFSRNGYGFFTSYRDPNLSATLDVYKKAADYVRNFEAGKRDMTKYIIGTISGIDQPLEPSALGERSFHAYQSGITVEMIQKERNQVLDATEETIRSLADYIESMMDAGTVCAIGNDRKLEEEKEMFKQVCSLNQ
;
A
#
# COMPACT_ATOMS: atom_id res chain seq x y z
N MET A 1 -4.28 33.63 11.37
CA MET A 1 -4.26 34.18 10.00
C MET A 1 -2.95 34.91 9.79
N LEU A 2 -2.14 34.39 8.89
CA LEU A 2 -0.80 34.86 8.56
C LEU A 2 -0.85 36.25 7.88
N LYS A 3 0.14 37.10 8.13
CA LYS A 3 0.27 38.43 7.52
C LYS A 3 1.51 38.46 6.63
N GLU A 4 1.49 39.25 5.58
CA GLU A 4 2.65 39.43 4.68
C GLU A 4 3.92 39.88 5.42
N THR A 5 3.76 40.59 6.54
CA THR A 5 4.87 41.04 7.38
C THR A 5 5.64 39.91 8.07
N ASP A 6 5.03 38.73 8.15
CA ASP A 6 5.60 37.56 8.82
C ASP A 6 6.63 36.83 7.93
N PHE A 7 6.68 37.18 6.61
CA PHE A 7 7.47 36.48 5.60
C PHE A 7 8.42 37.40 4.82
N LYS A 8 9.39 37.99 5.45
CA LYS A 8 10.28 39.02 4.85
C LYS A 8 11.05 38.55 3.62
N SER A 9 11.50 37.31 3.61
CA SER A 9 12.29 36.71 2.51
C SER A 9 11.43 36.14 1.39
N TYR A 10 10.12 36.15 1.54
CA TYR A 10 9.17 35.58 0.56
C TYR A 10 8.27 36.68 -0.02
N SER A 11 7.88 36.49 -1.27
CA SER A 11 6.86 37.27 -1.97
C SER A 11 5.52 36.53 -1.89
N PHE A 12 4.47 37.23 -1.56
CA PHE A 12 3.12 36.71 -1.50
C PHE A 12 2.54 36.63 -2.91
N VAL A 13 2.12 35.44 -3.38
CA VAL A 13 1.59 35.22 -4.72
C VAL A 13 0.07 35.08 -4.71
N GLN A 14 -0.46 34.20 -3.85
CA GLN A 14 -1.89 33.89 -3.79
C GLN A 14 -2.30 33.53 -2.37
N LYS A 15 -3.56 33.82 -2.03
CA LYS A 15 -4.23 33.36 -0.82
C LYS A 15 -5.64 32.92 -1.15
N GLU A 16 -6.05 31.77 -0.63
CA GLU A 16 -7.39 31.25 -0.84
C GLU A 16 -7.92 30.56 0.41
N LYS A 17 -9.22 30.68 0.68
CA LYS A 17 -9.88 29.88 1.71
C LYS A 17 -10.22 28.51 1.12
N ILE A 18 -9.85 27.44 1.80
CA ILE A 18 -10.12 26.07 1.39
C ILE A 18 -11.12 25.48 2.37
N ASP A 19 -12.39 25.43 1.99
CA ASP A 19 -13.47 24.97 2.86
C ASP A 19 -13.35 23.47 3.18
N GLU A 20 -12.87 22.63 2.23
CA GLU A 20 -12.62 21.20 2.45
C GLU A 20 -11.59 20.93 3.53
N LEU A 21 -10.63 21.83 3.73
CA LEU A 21 -9.56 21.71 4.72
C LEU A 21 -9.80 22.55 5.97
N ASN A 22 -10.95 23.22 6.06
CA ASN A 22 -11.27 24.16 7.14
C ASN A 22 -10.13 25.17 7.40
N GLY A 23 -9.50 25.68 6.32
CA GLY A 23 -8.28 26.46 6.43
C GLY A 23 -8.04 27.47 5.31
N TYR A 24 -6.80 27.89 5.21
CA TYR A 24 -6.32 28.80 4.17
C TYR A 24 -5.07 28.26 3.48
N GLY A 25 -5.06 28.34 2.15
CA GLY A 25 -3.88 28.12 1.33
C GLY A 25 -3.14 29.44 1.04
N TYR A 26 -1.83 29.42 1.12
CA TYR A 26 -0.97 30.57 0.79
C TYR A 26 0.15 30.09 -0.15
N VAL A 27 0.24 30.72 -1.31
CA VAL A 27 1.32 30.50 -2.27
C VAL A 27 2.34 31.61 -2.14
N LEU A 28 3.59 31.26 -1.93
CA LEU A 28 4.72 32.17 -1.77
C LEU A 28 5.85 31.81 -2.74
N GLU A 29 6.68 32.81 -3.09
CA GLU A 29 7.95 32.62 -3.81
C GLU A 29 9.09 33.20 -2.98
N HIS A 30 10.15 32.43 -2.77
CA HIS A 30 11.36 32.94 -2.10
C HIS A 30 12.09 33.94 -3.01
N LYS A 31 12.26 35.18 -2.54
CA LYS A 31 12.73 36.33 -3.35
C LYS A 31 14.09 36.12 -4.01
N LYS A 32 15.01 35.45 -3.31
CA LYS A 32 16.39 35.28 -3.78
C LYS A 32 16.54 34.13 -4.75
N THR A 33 15.89 33.01 -4.49
CA THR A 33 16.08 31.77 -5.25
C THR A 33 14.94 31.44 -6.22
N GLY A 34 13.76 32.02 -6.00
CA GLY A 34 12.56 31.63 -6.72
C GLY A 34 12.00 30.26 -6.29
N ALA A 35 12.39 29.75 -5.12
CA ALA A 35 11.78 28.55 -4.57
C ALA A 35 10.29 28.76 -4.32
N ARG A 36 9.48 27.78 -4.69
CA ARG A 36 8.03 27.81 -4.57
C ARG A 36 7.63 27.24 -3.22
N VAL A 37 6.70 27.93 -2.54
CA VAL A 37 6.24 27.50 -1.21
C VAL A 37 4.72 27.52 -1.17
N LEU A 38 4.11 26.44 -0.73
CA LEU A 38 2.69 26.32 -0.46
C LEU A 38 2.47 26.01 1.03
N LEU A 39 1.67 26.85 1.69
CA LEU A 39 1.26 26.66 3.08
C LEU A 39 -0.23 26.36 3.14
N ILE A 40 -0.63 25.37 3.93
CA ILE A 40 -2.02 25.09 4.29
C ILE A 40 -2.18 25.26 5.79
N GLU A 41 -2.77 26.39 6.18
CA GLU A 41 -3.04 26.74 7.59
C GLU A 41 -4.39 26.17 8.01
N ASN A 42 -4.40 25.19 8.91
CA ASN A 42 -5.59 24.63 9.54
C ASN A 42 -5.29 24.10 10.96
N ASP A 43 -6.24 23.46 11.61
CA ASP A 43 -6.14 22.95 12.98
C ASP A 43 -5.69 21.48 13.09
N ASP A 44 -5.27 20.85 11.99
CA ASP A 44 -4.75 19.49 12.00
C ASP A 44 -3.41 19.44 12.74
N THR A 45 -3.39 18.66 13.82
CA THR A 45 -2.17 18.48 14.64
C THR A 45 -1.13 17.58 13.96
N ASN A 46 -1.53 16.76 12.97
CA ASN A 46 -0.62 15.92 12.19
C ASN A 46 0.04 16.75 11.08
N LYS A 47 1.07 17.48 11.46
CA LYS A 47 1.79 18.42 10.61
C LYS A 47 2.54 17.68 9.51
N VAL A 48 2.49 18.22 8.29
CA VAL A 48 3.22 17.66 7.15
C VAL A 48 4.17 18.70 6.57
N PHE A 49 5.39 18.29 6.30
CA PHE A 49 6.34 18.99 5.45
C PHE A 49 6.68 18.10 4.26
N SER A 50 6.83 18.69 3.09
CA SER A 50 7.52 18.03 1.99
C SER A 50 8.32 19.01 1.15
N ILE A 51 9.42 18.52 0.58
CA ILE A 51 10.13 19.20 -0.50
C ILE A 51 10.15 18.29 -1.71
N ALA A 52 9.74 18.83 -2.85
CA ALA A 52 9.72 18.11 -4.12
C ALA A 52 10.58 18.83 -5.18
N PHE A 53 11.12 18.04 -6.10
CA PHE A 53 11.85 18.55 -7.26
C PHE A 53 11.26 17.93 -8.53
N ARG A 54 11.22 18.70 -9.62
CA ARG A 54 11.02 18.08 -10.93
C ARG A 54 12.30 17.36 -11.32
N THR A 55 12.17 16.05 -11.59
CA THR A 55 13.28 15.14 -11.88
C THR A 55 12.98 14.29 -13.12
N PRO A 56 12.75 14.92 -14.30
CA PRO A 56 12.41 14.17 -15.50
C PRO A 56 13.61 13.28 -15.92
N PRO A 57 13.40 11.96 -16.09
CA PRO A 57 14.46 11.05 -16.56
C PRO A 57 14.82 11.35 -18.01
N ALA A 58 16.06 11.01 -18.38
CA ALA A 58 16.57 11.13 -19.74
C ALA A 58 16.94 9.75 -20.35
N ASP A 59 16.94 8.72 -19.53
CA ASP A 59 17.18 7.31 -19.88
C ASP A 59 16.57 6.39 -18.80
N ASP A 60 16.66 5.08 -19.01
CA ASP A 60 16.11 4.06 -18.11
C ASP A 60 17.06 3.66 -16.96
N SER A 61 18.13 4.43 -16.70
CA SER A 61 19.12 4.11 -15.67
C SER A 61 18.61 4.24 -14.23
N GLY A 62 17.39 4.79 -14.01
CA GLY A 62 16.81 4.96 -12.69
C GLY A 62 17.54 5.99 -11.81
N VAL A 63 18.26 6.93 -12.41
CA VAL A 63 19.08 7.89 -11.68
C VAL A 63 18.29 8.70 -10.67
N ALA A 64 17.00 9.03 -10.96
CA ALA A 64 16.12 9.75 -10.04
C ALA A 64 15.83 8.92 -8.79
N HIS A 65 15.53 7.63 -8.94
CA HIS A 65 15.22 6.69 -7.86
C HIS A 65 16.48 6.37 -7.01
N ILE A 66 17.61 6.11 -7.68
CA ILE A 66 18.89 5.88 -7.00
C ILE A 66 19.29 7.12 -6.18
N LEU A 67 19.04 8.34 -6.69
CA LEU A 67 19.27 9.57 -5.95
C LEU A 67 18.29 9.73 -4.76
N GLU A 68 17.03 9.35 -4.94
CA GLU A 68 16.06 9.37 -3.84
C GLU A 68 16.60 8.63 -2.62
N HIS A 69 17.08 7.39 -2.81
CA HIS A 69 17.71 6.61 -1.75
C HIS A 69 19.00 7.26 -1.25
N SER A 70 19.86 7.65 -2.16
CA SER A 70 21.24 8.04 -1.88
C SER A 70 21.38 9.34 -1.11
N VAL A 71 20.50 10.34 -1.32
CA VAL A 71 20.57 11.61 -0.60
C VAL A 71 20.27 11.45 0.89
N LEU A 72 19.53 10.41 1.26
CA LEU A 72 19.20 10.08 2.65
C LEU A 72 20.32 9.32 3.37
N CYS A 73 21.41 8.95 2.67
CA CYS A 73 22.58 8.26 3.20
C CYS A 73 23.65 9.22 3.76
N GLY A 74 23.21 10.25 4.50
CA GLY A 74 24.06 11.23 5.17
C GLY A 74 24.25 12.52 4.40
N SER A 75 24.50 13.59 5.17
CA SER A 75 24.64 14.94 4.66
C SER A 75 25.71 15.73 5.42
N ASP A 76 25.92 16.99 5.07
CA ASP A 76 26.96 17.82 5.67
C ASP A 76 26.78 18.04 7.16
N LYS A 77 25.55 18.36 7.61
CA LYS A 77 25.23 18.55 9.02
C LYS A 77 25.00 17.22 9.75
N PHE A 78 24.51 16.20 9.02
CA PHE A 78 24.15 14.88 9.56
C PHE A 78 24.96 13.78 8.86
N PRO A 79 26.26 13.64 9.17
CA PRO A 79 27.20 12.82 8.39
C PRO A 79 27.13 11.32 8.69
N SER A 80 26.22 10.85 9.56
CA SER A 80 25.99 9.41 9.77
C SER A 80 25.66 8.72 8.45
N LYS A 81 25.91 7.42 8.36
CA LYS A 81 25.67 6.69 7.12
C LYS A 81 24.20 6.64 6.73
N ASP A 82 23.32 6.62 7.71
CA ASP A 82 21.90 6.45 7.50
C ASP A 82 21.08 7.29 8.50
N PRO A 83 21.05 8.63 8.32
CA PRO A 83 20.22 9.50 9.17
C PRO A 83 18.75 9.17 9.10
N PHE A 84 18.27 8.67 7.94
CA PHE A 84 16.88 8.25 7.73
C PHE A 84 16.48 7.14 8.73
N ILE A 85 17.30 6.10 8.84
CA ILE A 85 17.05 5.01 9.78
C ILE A 85 17.17 5.46 11.23
N GLU A 86 18.10 6.37 11.53
CA GLU A 86 18.22 6.96 12.86
C GLU A 86 16.95 7.74 13.27
N LEU A 87 16.35 8.46 12.31
CA LEU A 87 15.05 9.13 12.51
C LEU A 87 13.91 8.13 12.63
N ALA A 88 13.84 7.14 11.74
CA ALA A 88 12.79 6.13 11.76
C ALA A 88 12.71 5.37 13.10
N LYS A 89 13.87 5.11 13.74
CA LYS A 89 13.94 4.43 15.04
C LYS A 89 13.91 5.38 16.23
N GLY A 90 13.97 6.70 16.05
CA GLY A 90 14.16 7.64 17.15
C GLY A 90 13.33 8.92 17.10
N SER A 91 12.28 8.99 16.29
CA SER A 91 11.37 10.14 16.21
C SER A 91 9.90 9.73 16.47
N LEU A 92 9.04 10.72 16.67
CA LEU A 92 7.57 10.55 16.76
C LEU A 92 6.89 10.75 15.40
N ASN A 93 7.56 10.35 14.34
CA ASN A 93 7.02 10.50 12.99
C ASN A 93 5.70 9.75 12.84
N THR A 94 4.75 10.36 12.17
CA THR A 94 3.52 9.71 11.70
C THR A 94 3.65 9.29 10.24
N PHE A 95 4.62 9.89 9.54
CA PHE A 95 5.03 9.49 8.20
C PHE A 95 6.49 9.92 7.96
N LEU A 96 7.28 9.04 7.39
CA LEU A 96 8.67 9.27 7.02
C LEU A 96 9.00 8.41 5.80
N ASN A 97 9.22 9.05 4.65
CA ASN A 97 9.53 8.35 3.40
C ASN A 97 10.17 9.29 2.38
N ALA A 98 10.58 8.74 1.24
CA ALA A 98 10.85 9.44 0.00
C ALA A 98 10.11 8.73 -1.13
N MET A 99 9.85 9.42 -2.24
CA MET A 99 8.99 8.90 -3.33
C MET A 99 9.48 9.42 -4.67
N THR A 100 9.82 8.51 -5.58
CA THR A 100 10.10 8.83 -6.98
C THR A 100 8.89 8.54 -7.86
N TYR A 101 8.48 9.54 -8.63
CA TYR A 101 7.43 9.49 -9.62
C TYR A 101 8.02 9.67 -11.03
N PRO A 102 7.23 9.51 -12.10
CA PRO A 102 7.76 9.62 -13.47
C PRO A 102 8.46 10.96 -13.81
N ASP A 103 8.17 12.03 -13.10
CA ASP A 103 8.69 13.37 -13.39
C ASP A 103 9.09 14.20 -12.16
N LYS A 104 8.91 13.63 -10.96
CA LYS A 104 9.19 14.31 -9.68
C LYS A 104 9.73 13.35 -8.64
N THR A 105 10.53 13.88 -7.72
CA THR A 105 10.95 13.19 -6.50
C THR A 105 10.52 14.01 -5.29
N VAL A 106 9.86 13.38 -4.32
CA VAL A 106 9.23 14.03 -3.18
C VAL A 106 9.78 13.46 -1.88
N TYR A 107 10.11 14.34 -0.94
CA TYR A 107 10.66 14.00 0.37
C TYR A 107 9.69 14.48 1.47
N PRO A 108 8.68 13.69 1.83
CA PRO A 108 7.67 14.05 2.81
C PRO A 108 7.99 13.52 4.20
N ILE A 109 7.66 14.33 5.22
CA ILE A 109 7.61 13.90 6.62
C ILE A 109 6.30 14.36 7.27
N ALA A 110 5.89 13.68 8.34
CA ALA A 110 4.79 14.13 9.19
C ALA A 110 5.05 13.80 10.66
N SER A 111 4.60 14.69 11.55
CA SER A 111 4.61 14.46 12.99
C SER A 111 3.56 15.30 13.71
N CYS A 112 2.95 14.74 14.75
CA CYS A 112 2.08 15.49 15.67
C CYS A 112 2.87 16.34 16.67
N ASN A 113 4.15 16.05 16.88
CA ASN A 113 5.02 16.81 17.78
C ASN A 113 5.72 17.93 17.02
N ALA A 114 5.63 19.18 17.50
CA ALA A 114 6.19 20.35 16.80
C ALA A 114 7.72 20.35 16.74
N GLN A 115 8.40 19.86 17.81
CA GLN A 115 9.86 19.81 17.81
C GLN A 115 10.37 18.67 16.90
N ASP A 116 9.70 17.53 16.92
CA ASP A 116 10.00 16.41 16.03
C ASP A 116 9.80 16.80 14.55
N TYR A 117 8.69 17.46 14.24
CA TYR A 117 8.42 18.00 12.90
C TYR A 117 9.58 18.90 12.41
N HIS A 118 10.04 19.84 13.25
CA HIS A 118 11.17 20.70 12.95
C HIS A 118 12.47 19.89 12.73
N ASN A 119 12.75 18.93 13.60
CA ASN A 119 13.94 18.07 13.51
C ASN A 119 13.94 17.26 12.19
N LEU A 120 12.82 16.63 11.86
CA LEU A 120 12.66 15.86 10.64
C LEU A 120 12.82 16.73 9.38
N MET A 121 12.18 17.90 9.36
CA MET A 121 12.32 18.88 8.28
C MET A 121 13.77 19.32 8.09
N HIS A 122 14.48 19.60 9.18
CA HIS A 122 15.89 20.02 9.16
C HIS A 122 16.78 18.95 8.52
N VAL A 123 16.65 17.68 8.94
CA VAL A 123 17.44 16.59 8.40
C VAL A 123 17.15 16.38 6.91
N TYR A 124 15.88 16.46 6.49
CA TYR A 124 15.49 16.27 5.09
C TYR A 124 15.99 17.40 4.18
N LEU A 125 15.93 18.64 4.65
CA LEU A 125 16.45 19.78 3.90
C LEU A 125 17.97 19.67 3.71
N ASP A 126 18.72 19.26 4.73
CA ASP A 126 20.18 19.08 4.60
C ASP A 126 20.50 17.88 3.69
N ALA A 127 19.75 16.80 3.78
CA ALA A 127 19.90 15.63 2.93
C ALA A 127 19.74 15.95 1.44
N VAL A 128 18.70 16.70 1.06
CA VAL A 128 18.45 16.99 -0.36
C VAL A 128 19.38 18.06 -0.94
N PHE A 129 19.84 19.02 -0.13
CA PHE A 129 20.69 20.12 -0.60
C PHE A 129 22.21 19.87 -0.43
N HIS A 130 22.60 19.11 0.57
CA HIS A 130 24.02 18.88 0.91
C HIS A 130 24.34 17.39 1.18
N PRO A 131 23.94 16.44 0.31
CA PRO A 131 24.14 15.02 0.53
C PRO A 131 25.61 14.62 0.44
N ASN A 132 25.99 13.58 1.17
CA ASN A 132 27.34 13.02 1.18
C ASN A 132 27.71 12.24 -0.10
N ILE A 133 26.84 12.17 -1.10
CA ILE A 133 27.10 11.50 -2.39
C ILE A 133 28.33 12.04 -3.14
N TYR A 134 28.68 13.30 -2.88
CA TYR A 134 29.90 13.94 -3.44
C TYR A 134 31.18 13.49 -2.76
N LYS A 135 31.10 12.95 -1.53
CA LYS A 135 32.24 12.60 -0.69
C LYS A 135 32.47 11.10 -0.57
N ARG A 136 31.42 10.29 -0.75
CA ARG A 136 31.42 8.84 -0.52
C ARG A 136 30.84 8.11 -1.73
N ASP A 137 31.71 7.46 -2.50
CA ASP A 137 31.34 6.68 -3.70
C ASP A 137 30.57 5.40 -3.33
N GLU A 138 30.77 4.91 -2.11
CA GLU A 138 30.13 3.73 -1.56
C GLU A 138 28.58 3.86 -1.53
N ILE A 139 28.05 5.09 -1.42
CA ILE A 139 26.62 5.35 -1.40
C ILE A 139 25.96 4.91 -2.71
N LEU A 140 26.51 5.34 -3.86
CA LEU A 140 26.00 4.92 -5.18
C LEU A 140 26.11 3.40 -5.37
N LYS A 141 27.20 2.78 -4.90
CA LYS A 141 27.40 1.33 -5.01
C LYS A 141 26.42 0.55 -4.17
N GLN A 142 26.10 1.03 -2.97
CA GLN A 142 25.15 0.40 -2.05
C GLN A 142 23.71 0.56 -2.55
N GLU A 143 23.29 1.79 -2.81
CA GLU A 143 21.90 2.09 -3.13
C GLU A 143 21.57 1.82 -4.60
N GLY A 144 22.49 2.12 -5.52
CA GLY A 144 22.28 1.93 -6.95
C GLY A 144 22.66 0.54 -7.43
N TRP A 145 23.93 0.39 -7.83
CA TRP A 145 24.44 -0.88 -8.34
C TRP A 145 25.96 -0.97 -8.22
N HIS A 146 26.50 -2.18 -8.18
CA HIS A 146 27.93 -2.48 -8.22
C HIS A 146 28.21 -3.89 -8.75
N TYR A 147 29.45 -4.13 -9.17
CA TYR A 147 29.93 -5.49 -9.39
C TYR A 147 30.25 -6.14 -8.06
N GLU A 148 29.69 -7.32 -7.80
CA GLU A 148 29.99 -8.13 -6.63
C GLU A 148 30.75 -9.39 -7.00
N ILE A 149 31.92 -9.57 -6.37
CA ILE A 149 32.73 -10.77 -6.45
C ILE A 149 33.59 -10.90 -5.18
N ALA A 150 33.44 -11.96 -4.38
CA ALA A 150 34.15 -12.11 -3.11
C ALA A 150 35.51 -12.80 -3.26
N ASP A 151 35.64 -13.75 -4.19
CA ASP A 151 36.88 -14.47 -4.50
C ASP A 151 37.04 -14.66 -6.02
N LYS A 152 38.28 -14.94 -6.45
CA LYS A 152 38.59 -15.15 -7.89
C LYS A 152 37.81 -16.30 -8.54
N ASP A 153 37.40 -17.28 -7.73
CA ASP A 153 36.68 -18.46 -8.21
C ASP A 153 35.15 -18.27 -8.19
N ASP A 154 34.67 -17.21 -7.54
CA ASP A 154 33.24 -16.87 -7.47
C ASP A 154 32.70 -16.30 -8.79
N GLU A 155 31.40 -16.35 -8.97
CA GLU A 155 30.70 -15.70 -10.07
C GLU A 155 30.71 -14.17 -9.91
N LEU A 156 30.92 -13.44 -11.00
CA LEU A 156 30.72 -11.99 -11.04
C LEU A 156 29.22 -11.70 -11.16
N LYS A 157 28.69 -10.81 -10.31
CA LYS A 157 27.27 -10.45 -10.28
C LYS A 157 27.08 -8.94 -10.21
N PHE A 158 25.89 -8.47 -10.60
CA PHE A 158 25.40 -7.16 -10.21
C PHE A 158 24.67 -7.26 -8.87
N ASN A 159 24.86 -6.25 -8.02
CA ASN A 159 24.15 -6.10 -6.76
C ASN A 159 23.90 -4.62 -6.46
N GLY A 160 22.92 -4.30 -5.62
CA GLY A 160 22.54 -2.95 -5.19
C GLY A 160 21.08 -2.92 -4.78
N VAL A 161 20.71 -2.01 -3.88
CA VAL A 161 19.35 -1.95 -3.30
C VAL A 161 18.32 -1.68 -4.39
N VAL A 162 18.44 -0.59 -5.14
CA VAL A 162 17.50 -0.22 -6.21
C VAL A 162 17.55 -1.24 -7.36
N TYR A 163 18.73 -1.74 -7.73
CA TYR A 163 18.86 -2.78 -8.76
C TYR A 163 18.03 -4.04 -8.42
N ASN A 164 18.14 -4.53 -7.18
CA ASN A 164 17.38 -5.71 -6.73
C ASN A 164 15.88 -5.42 -6.58
N GLU A 165 15.53 -4.23 -6.12
CA GLU A 165 14.13 -3.80 -6.03
C GLU A 165 13.46 -3.83 -7.41
N MET A 166 14.10 -3.22 -8.40
CA MET A 166 13.55 -3.13 -9.75
C MET A 166 13.48 -4.49 -10.45
N LYS A 167 14.41 -5.42 -10.16
CA LYS A 167 14.26 -6.83 -10.57
C LYS A 167 12.95 -7.45 -10.05
N GLY A 168 12.57 -7.09 -8.83
CA GLY A 168 11.29 -7.51 -8.24
C GLY A 168 10.08 -6.86 -8.93
N VAL A 169 10.13 -5.56 -9.21
CA VAL A 169 9.07 -4.83 -9.92
C VAL A 169 8.85 -5.43 -11.31
N PHE A 170 9.91 -5.63 -12.08
CA PHE A 170 9.83 -6.22 -13.42
C PHE A 170 9.44 -7.71 -13.46
N SER A 171 9.24 -8.32 -12.31
CA SER A 171 8.64 -9.67 -12.22
C SER A 171 7.10 -9.64 -12.22
N SER A 172 6.49 -8.47 -12.04
CA SER A 172 5.04 -8.28 -12.03
C SER A 172 4.53 -7.96 -13.44
N PRO A 173 3.61 -8.74 -14.03
CA PRO A 173 3.05 -8.43 -15.34
C PRO A 173 2.25 -7.13 -15.36
N ASP A 174 1.61 -6.75 -14.25
CA ASP A 174 0.85 -5.49 -14.16
C ASP A 174 1.82 -4.27 -14.20
N ASP A 175 2.98 -4.34 -13.49
CA ASP A 175 3.96 -3.27 -13.50
C ASP A 175 4.65 -3.14 -14.88
N VAL A 176 4.97 -4.27 -15.51
CA VAL A 176 5.49 -4.28 -16.89
C VAL A 176 4.49 -3.66 -17.86
N LEU A 177 3.18 -4.00 -17.73
CA LEU A 177 2.14 -3.45 -18.59
C LEU A 177 1.99 -1.93 -18.39
N ALA A 178 1.94 -1.45 -17.14
CA ALA A 178 1.80 -0.03 -16.83
C ALA A 178 2.94 0.81 -17.43
N ARG A 179 4.18 0.32 -17.31
CA ARG A 179 5.35 0.95 -17.94
C ARG A 179 5.21 1.00 -19.46
N LYS A 180 4.85 -0.12 -20.10
CA LYS A 180 4.69 -0.20 -21.56
C LYS A 180 3.53 0.67 -22.08
N ILE A 181 2.51 0.91 -21.28
CA ILE A 181 1.43 1.86 -21.58
C ILE A 181 1.98 3.29 -21.63
N GLN A 182 2.73 3.68 -20.60
CA GLN A 182 3.31 5.02 -20.51
C GLN A 182 4.32 5.26 -21.64
N GLU A 183 5.23 4.31 -21.90
CA GLU A 183 6.16 4.32 -23.02
C GLU A 183 5.44 4.49 -24.37
N ALA A 184 4.38 3.72 -24.60
CA ALA A 184 3.66 3.73 -25.87
C ALA A 184 2.88 5.04 -26.10
N LEU A 185 2.29 5.64 -25.05
CA LEU A 185 1.48 6.85 -25.16
C LEU A 185 2.29 8.14 -25.16
N LEU A 186 3.46 8.16 -24.49
CA LEU A 186 4.21 9.38 -24.21
C LEU A 186 5.68 9.27 -24.71
N LYS A 187 5.87 8.60 -25.83
CA LYS A 187 7.15 8.13 -26.39
C LYS A 187 8.19 9.22 -26.69
N ASP A 188 7.76 10.47 -26.92
CA ASP A 188 8.63 11.60 -27.24
C ASP A 188 8.86 12.52 -26.01
N THR A 189 8.54 12.05 -24.81
CA THR A 189 8.64 12.79 -23.55
C THR A 189 9.48 12.02 -22.54
N PRO A 190 9.88 12.62 -21.41
CA PRO A 190 10.56 11.89 -20.33
C PRO A 190 9.76 10.70 -19.79
N TYR A 191 8.46 10.67 -19.97
CA TYR A 191 7.61 9.55 -19.55
C TYR A 191 7.82 8.26 -20.37
N ALA A 192 8.53 8.32 -21.49
CA ALA A 192 8.96 7.13 -22.23
C ALA A 192 10.00 6.29 -21.46
N PHE A 193 10.67 6.91 -20.47
CA PHE A 193 11.71 6.26 -19.68
C PHE A 193 11.16 5.80 -18.31
N GLU A 194 11.79 4.76 -17.75
CA GLU A 194 11.49 4.24 -16.42
C GLU A 194 12.25 5.04 -15.35
N SER A 195 11.55 5.90 -14.62
CA SER A 195 12.15 6.73 -13.57
C SER A 195 12.70 5.89 -12.40
N GLY A 196 12.08 4.73 -12.15
CA GLY A 196 12.54 3.75 -11.15
C GLY A 196 13.80 3.01 -11.57
N GLY A 197 14.05 2.90 -12.88
CA GLY A 197 15.17 2.20 -13.49
C GLY A 197 14.81 0.81 -14.01
N ASP A 198 15.25 0.54 -15.23
CA ASP A 198 15.21 -0.79 -15.82
C ASP A 198 16.45 -1.59 -15.36
N PRO A 199 16.28 -2.79 -14.78
CA PRO A 199 17.42 -3.62 -14.35
C PRO A 199 18.48 -3.85 -15.42
N ASP A 200 18.12 -3.83 -16.70
CA ASP A 200 19.07 -3.97 -17.81
C ASP A 200 19.83 -2.67 -18.10
N ALA A 201 19.27 -1.51 -17.73
CA ALA A 201 19.87 -0.19 -17.96
C ALA A 201 20.52 0.43 -16.69
N ILE A 202 20.09 0.06 -15.50
CA ILE A 202 20.68 0.55 -14.23
C ILE A 202 22.21 0.41 -14.22
N PRO A 203 22.83 -0.72 -14.70
CA PRO A 203 24.29 -0.86 -14.72
C PRO A 203 25.02 0.08 -15.69
N GLU A 204 24.32 0.87 -16.49
CA GLU A 204 24.91 1.89 -17.34
C GLU A 204 25.07 3.25 -16.64
N LEU A 205 24.49 3.40 -15.43
CA LEU A 205 24.60 4.63 -14.65
C LEU A 205 26.02 4.81 -14.14
N THR A 206 26.67 5.89 -14.61
CA THR A 206 28.00 6.28 -14.12
C THR A 206 27.89 7.27 -12.96
N ARG A 207 28.96 7.34 -12.16
CA ARG A 207 29.06 8.32 -11.06
C ARG A 207 28.90 9.76 -11.56
N GLU A 208 29.47 10.07 -12.72
CA GLU A 208 29.39 11.41 -13.31
C GLU A 208 27.96 11.80 -13.64
N LYS A 209 27.20 10.93 -14.33
CA LYS A 209 25.78 11.15 -14.63
C LYS A 209 24.95 11.31 -13.35
N PHE A 210 25.24 10.47 -12.35
CA PHE A 210 24.56 10.51 -11.06
C PHE A 210 24.72 11.85 -10.34
N LEU A 211 25.97 12.36 -10.23
CA LEU A 211 26.24 13.64 -9.59
C LEU A 211 25.76 14.83 -10.44
N GLU A 212 25.82 14.74 -11.76
CA GLU A 212 25.30 15.76 -12.68
C GLU A 212 23.78 15.92 -12.50
N PHE A 213 23.05 14.82 -12.40
CA PHE A 213 21.60 14.84 -12.21
C PHE A 213 21.21 15.56 -10.91
N HIS A 214 21.89 15.23 -9.79
CA HIS A 214 21.68 15.94 -8.53
C HIS A 214 21.99 17.43 -8.65
N SER A 215 23.16 17.80 -9.15
CA SER A 215 23.58 19.21 -9.28
C SER A 215 22.67 20.03 -10.20
N LYS A 216 22.00 19.37 -11.17
CA LYS A 216 21.07 20.00 -12.10
C LYS A 216 19.72 20.26 -11.45
N TYR A 217 19.12 19.22 -10.82
CA TYR A 217 17.73 19.24 -10.43
C TYR A 217 17.47 19.56 -8.95
N TYR A 218 18.40 19.25 -8.04
CA TYR A 218 18.27 19.51 -6.59
C TYR A 218 18.74 20.91 -6.23
N HIS A 219 18.04 21.88 -6.75
CA HIS A 219 18.32 23.29 -6.55
C HIS A 219 17.05 24.03 -6.08
N PRO A 220 17.15 25.01 -5.13
CA PRO A 220 15.95 25.74 -4.66
C PRO A 220 15.05 26.31 -5.76
N SER A 221 15.63 26.79 -6.87
CA SER A 221 14.85 27.33 -8.01
C SER A 221 14.00 26.24 -8.72
N ASN A 222 14.24 24.96 -8.47
CA ASN A 222 13.48 23.83 -9.00
C ASN A 222 12.62 23.16 -7.92
N SER A 223 12.62 23.67 -6.68
CA SER A 223 11.93 23.05 -5.55
C SER A 223 10.50 23.54 -5.40
N TYR A 224 9.67 22.68 -4.81
CA TYR A 224 8.31 22.88 -4.37
C TYR A 224 8.24 22.49 -2.90
N ILE A 225 8.14 23.48 -2.02
CA ILE A 225 8.14 23.32 -0.57
C ILE A 225 6.70 23.39 -0.08
N TYR A 226 6.26 22.45 0.70
CA TYR A 226 4.90 22.34 1.20
C TYR A 226 4.90 22.16 2.71
N LEU A 227 4.10 22.98 3.42
CA LEU A 227 3.87 22.89 4.87
C LEU A 227 2.36 22.88 5.14
N TYR A 228 1.91 21.97 6.00
CA TYR A 228 0.49 21.76 6.30
C TYR A 228 0.25 21.56 7.78
N GLY A 229 -0.88 22.07 8.27
CA GLY A 229 -1.40 21.79 9.60
C GLY A 229 -1.27 22.98 10.58
N ASP A 230 -1.30 22.65 11.86
CA ASP A 230 -1.08 23.60 12.96
C ASP A 230 0.43 23.85 13.15
N VAL A 231 1.04 24.55 12.19
CA VAL A 231 2.47 24.82 12.10
C VAL A 231 2.76 26.28 12.48
N ASP A 232 3.83 26.53 13.18
CA ASP A 232 4.40 27.88 13.30
C ASP A 232 5.14 28.24 12.00
N PHE A 233 4.37 28.63 10.98
CA PHE A 233 4.90 28.92 9.64
C PHE A 233 5.94 30.04 9.64
N ALA A 234 5.83 31.03 10.53
CA ALA A 234 6.79 32.12 10.59
C ALA A 234 8.17 31.64 11.05
N ARG A 235 8.19 30.75 12.05
CA ARG A 235 9.42 30.13 12.56
C ARG A 235 10.03 29.22 11.48
N GLU A 236 9.23 28.35 10.89
CA GLU A 236 9.76 27.35 9.97
C GLU A 236 10.24 27.97 8.65
N LEU A 237 9.54 28.97 8.12
CA LEU A 237 9.98 29.68 6.92
C LEU A 237 11.24 30.54 7.16
N ALA A 238 11.36 31.15 8.33
CA ALA A 238 12.60 31.85 8.68
C ALA A 238 13.78 30.90 8.77
N PHE A 239 13.58 29.73 9.38
CA PHE A 239 14.58 28.67 9.44
C PHE A 239 15.00 28.16 8.05
N ILE A 240 14.01 27.87 7.17
CA ILE A 240 14.28 27.40 5.80
C ILE A 240 15.07 28.45 5.01
N ASP A 241 14.76 29.74 5.18
CA ASP A 241 15.51 30.83 4.54
C ASP A 241 16.93 30.91 5.09
N GLU A 242 17.07 31.08 6.40
CA GLU A 242 18.36 31.34 7.07
C GLU A 242 19.36 30.19 6.91
N GLU A 243 18.90 28.94 7.04
CA GLU A 243 19.76 27.76 7.02
C GLU A 243 20.03 27.20 5.63
N TYR A 244 19.14 27.47 4.65
CA TYR A 244 19.22 26.84 3.32
C TYR A 244 19.07 27.85 2.18
N LEU A 245 17.90 28.47 1.98
CA LEU A 245 17.59 29.15 0.75
C LEU A 245 18.45 30.41 0.52
N SER A 246 18.76 31.16 1.59
CA SER A 246 19.60 32.37 1.50
C SER A 246 21.00 32.13 0.96
N HIS A 247 21.49 30.89 0.99
CA HIS A 247 22.83 30.51 0.50
C HIS A 247 22.89 30.28 -1.00
N TYR A 248 21.74 30.28 -1.69
CA TYR A 248 21.64 30.04 -3.11
C TYR A 248 21.25 31.30 -3.89
N GLU A 249 21.61 31.34 -5.17
CA GLU A 249 21.14 32.37 -6.11
C GLU A 249 20.09 31.75 -7.06
N LYS A 250 19.22 32.59 -7.64
CA LYS A 250 18.24 32.14 -8.63
C LYS A 250 18.94 31.55 -9.87
N LYS A 251 18.58 30.33 -10.27
CA LYS A 251 19.11 29.58 -11.40
C LYS A 251 17.96 29.15 -12.29
N THR A 252 18.16 29.22 -13.61
CA THR A 252 17.22 28.59 -14.55
C THR A 252 17.55 27.10 -14.61
N VAL A 253 16.56 26.28 -14.27
CA VAL A 253 16.67 24.82 -14.35
C VAL A 253 15.72 24.33 -15.44
N ASP A 254 16.30 23.68 -16.45
CA ASP A 254 15.54 23.04 -17.51
C ASP A 254 15.01 21.68 -17.01
N SER A 255 13.80 21.72 -16.45
CA SER A 255 13.11 20.57 -15.85
C SER A 255 11.65 20.44 -16.30
N LYS A 256 11.19 21.33 -17.18
CA LYS A 256 9.81 21.29 -17.68
C LYS A 256 9.60 20.04 -18.53
N VAL A 257 8.51 19.35 -18.28
CA VAL A 257 8.04 18.25 -19.12
C VAL A 257 7.20 18.83 -20.24
N ALA A 258 7.48 18.42 -21.47
CA ALA A 258 6.64 18.79 -22.60
C ALA A 258 5.49 17.80 -22.76
N MET A 259 4.34 18.30 -23.23
CA MET A 259 3.24 17.41 -23.60
C MET A 259 3.59 16.64 -24.88
N GLN A 260 3.20 15.38 -24.94
CA GLN A 260 3.26 14.57 -26.14
C GLN A 260 2.29 15.12 -27.20
N GLU A 261 2.76 15.32 -28.42
CA GLU A 261 1.88 15.66 -29.54
C GLU A 261 0.93 14.49 -29.86
N ALA A 262 -0.34 14.81 -30.14
CA ALA A 262 -1.32 13.78 -30.47
C ALA A 262 -0.89 12.97 -31.71
N PHE A 263 -1.07 11.67 -31.63
CA PHE A 263 -0.76 10.77 -32.73
C PHE A 263 -1.69 10.97 -33.91
N LYS A 264 -1.21 10.68 -35.13
CA LYS A 264 -2.05 10.70 -36.32
C LYS A 264 -2.96 9.47 -36.45
N ALA A 265 -2.57 8.37 -35.82
CA ALA A 265 -3.30 7.11 -35.74
C ALA A 265 -2.86 6.37 -34.47
N PRO A 266 -3.68 5.45 -33.94
CA PRO A 266 -3.31 4.64 -32.80
C PRO A 266 -2.00 3.87 -33.00
N GLU A 267 -1.15 3.86 -31.97
CA GLU A 267 0.08 3.07 -31.93
C GLU A 267 -0.22 1.68 -31.37
N THR A 268 0.64 0.68 -31.70
CA THR A 268 0.52 -0.67 -31.12
C THR A 268 1.90 -1.15 -30.67
N LEU A 269 1.96 -1.54 -29.40
CA LEU A 269 3.16 -2.11 -28.78
C LEU A 269 2.83 -3.56 -28.33
N LYS A 270 3.79 -4.47 -28.54
CA LYS A 270 3.69 -5.88 -28.13
C LYS A 270 4.93 -6.25 -27.36
N ASP A 271 4.75 -6.87 -26.20
CA ASP A 271 5.84 -7.37 -25.38
C ASP A 271 5.46 -8.69 -24.71
N THR A 272 6.33 -9.27 -23.91
CA THR A 272 6.13 -10.53 -23.21
C THR A 272 6.40 -10.38 -21.71
N TYR A 273 5.82 -11.26 -20.90
CA TYR A 273 6.12 -11.41 -19.48
C TYR A 273 6.39 -12.88 -19.13
N SER A 274 7.17 -13.13 -18.10
CA SER A 274 7.56 -14.48 -17.72
C SER A 274 6.44 -15.24 -17.04
N VAL A 275 6.28 -16.50 -17.44
CA VAL A 275 5.41 -17.48 -16.76
C VAL A 275 6.19 -18.79 -16.56
N SER A 276 5.87 -19.53 -15.51
CA SER A 276 6.53 -20.81 -15.20
C SER A 276 6.07 -21.94 -16.15
N GLU A 277 4.83 -21.85 -16.65
CA GLU A 277 4.21 -22.88 -17.48
C GLU A 277 3.42 -22.26 -18.63
N LYS A 278 3.13 -23.10 -19.64
CA LYS A 278 2.34 -22.64 -20.78
C LYS A 278 0.91 -22.32 -20.39
N GLU A 279 0.51 -21.08 -20.62
CA GLU A 279 -0.84 -20.59 -20.42
C GLU A 279 -1.51 -20.31 -21.78
N GLU A 280 -2.70 -20.89 -21.99
CA GLU A 280 -3.50 -20.61 -23.20
C GLU A 280 -4.30 -19.31 -23.06
N GLU A 281 -4.61 -18.91 -21.82
CA GLU A 281 -5.38 -17.74 -21.46
C GLU A 281 -4.56 -16.89 -20.48
N GLY A 282 -3.50 -16.26 -20.97
CA GLY A 282 -2.60 -15.42 -20.14
C GLY A 282 -2.27 -14.08 -20.80
N VAL A 283 -2.96 -13.69 -21.88
CA VAL A 283 -2.67 -12.43 -22.57
C VAL A 283 -3.32 -11.25 -21.83
N TYR A 284 -2.57 -10.18 -21.67
CA TYR A 284 -3.08 -8.87 -21.25
C TYR A 284 -3.31 -8.03 -22.49
N LEU A 285 -4.52 -7.50 -22.64
CA LEU A 285 -4.90 -6.62 -23.74
C LEU A 285 -5.25 -5.25 -23.15
N SER A 286 -4.62 -4.17 -23.60
CA SER A 286 -4.96 -2.84 -23.12
C SER A 286 -5.27 -1.85 -24.24
N TYR A 287 -6.22 -0.96 -23.95
CA TYR A 287 -6.63 0.18 -24.76
C TYR A 287 -6.39 1.43 -23.94
N ASN A 288 -5.53 2.30 -24.41
CA ASN A 288 -5.01 3.41 -23.64
C ASN A 288 -5.15 4.70 -24.41
N VAL A 289 -5.53 5.78 -23.71
CA VAL A 289 -5.70 7.10 -24.31
C VAL A 289 -5.06 8.18 -23.43
N ALA A 290 -4.50 9.21 -24.05
CA ALA A 290 -4.17 10.45 -23.35
C ALA A 290 -5.48 11.21 -23.10
N ALA A 291 -5.77 11.55 -21.84
CA ALA A 291 -7.11 11.94 -21.37
C ALA A 291 -7.25 13.46 -21.09
N GLY A 292 -6.26 14.27 -21.42
CA GLY A 292 -6.33 15.72 -21.27
C GLY A 292 -5.10 16.35 -20.62
N ASP A 293 -5.33 17.30 -19.72
CA ASP A 293 -4.33 18.04 -18.94
C ASP A 293 -4.63 17.88 -17.45
N SER A 294 -3.64 17.56 -16.64
CA SER A 294 -3.79 17.40 -15.19
C SER A 294 -4.19 18.69 -14.46
N CYS A 295 -3.95 19.84 -15.09
CA CYS A 295 -4.40 21.15 -14.59
C CYS A 295 -5.90 21.43 -14.79
N ASP A 296 -6.66 20.53 -15.42
CA ASP A 296 -8.12 20.63 -15.57
C ASP A 296 -8.82 19.70 -14.55
N ASN A 297 -9.03 20.24 -13.33
CA ASN A 297 -9.65 19.52 -12.23
C ASN A 297 -11.04 18.95 -12.56
N GLU A 298 -11.88 19.78 -13.21
CA GLU A 298 -13.25 19.36 -13.52
C GLU A 298 -13.28 18.21 -14.54
N ARG A 299 -12.44 18.27 -15.57
CA ARG A 299 -12.30 17.18 -16.53
C ARG A 299 -11.71 15.91 -15.87
N GLY A 300 -10.72 16.06 -15.00
CA GLY A 300 -10.13 14.95 -14.25
C GLY A 300 -11.18 14.21 -13.41
N LEU A 301 -12.00 14.94 -12.64
CA LEU A 301 -13.11 14.38 -11.88
C LEU A 301 -14.18 13.75 -12.80
N ALA A 302 -14.48 14.35 -13.93
CA ALA A 302 -15.42 13.78 -14.89
C ALA A 302 -14.91 12.45 -15.48
N MET A 303 -13.61 12.33 -15.76
CA MET A 303 -13.00 11.09 -16.22
C MET A 303 -13.02 10.00 -15.14
N GLN A 304 -12.80 10.34 -13.86
CA GLN A 304 -12.94 9.40 -12.74
C GLN A 304 -14.41 8.93 -12.58
N ILE A 305 -15.38 9.82 -12.77
CA ILE A 305 -16.81 9.48 -12.77
C ILE A 305 -17.11 8.51 -13.92
N LEU A 306 -16.60 8.77 -15.12
CA LEU A 306 -16.75 7.87 -16.27
C LEU A 306 -16.11 6.51 -16.03
N ASP A 307 -14.90 6.47 -15.42
CA ASP A 307 -14.25 5.22 -15.03
C ASP A 307 -15.16 4.39 -14.12
N TYR A 308 -15.69 5.03 -13.10
CA TYR A 308 -16.58 4.35 -12.15
C TYR A 308 -17.86 3.83 -12.82
N VAL A 309 -18.53 4.64 -13.62
CA VAL A 309 -19.83 4.31 -14.25
C VAL A 309 -19.69 3.26 -15.35
N LEU A 310 -18.60 3.32 -16.14
CA LEU A 310 -18.44 2.46 -17.32
C LEU A 310 -17.76 1.12 -17.00
N PHE A 311 -16.86 1.10 -15.98
CA PHE A 311 -15.99 -0.05 -15.73
C PHE A 311 -16.00 -0.56 -14.30
N THR A 312 -16.04 0.31 -13.27
CA THR A 312 -15.72 -0.08 -11.89
C THR A 312 -16.97 -0.48 -11.08
N MET A 313 -18.08 0.26 -11.19
CA MET A 313 -19.28 -0.08 -10.42
C MET A 313 -19.81 -1.46 -10.77
N PRO A 314 -20.44 -2.19 -9.80
CA PRO A 314 -21.08 -3.47 -10.10
C PRO A 314 -22.03 -3.34 -11.29
N GLY A 315 -21.81 -4.18 -12.33
CA GLY A 315 -22.62 -4.19 -13.53
C GLY A 315 -22.34 -3.05 -14.53
N ALA A 316 -21.24 -2.35 -14.38
CA ALA A 316 -20.78 -1.35 -15.34
C ALA A 316 -20.90 -1.84 -16.78
N PRO A 317 -21.55 -1.08 -17.68
CA PRO A 317 -22.02 -1.57 -18.98
C PRO A 317 -20.89 -1.99 -19.90
N VAL A 318 -19.78 -1.27 -19.93
CA VAL A 318 -18.66 -1.57 -20.82
C VAL A 318 -17.89 -2.78 -20.31
N ARG A 319 -17.57 -2.85 -19.00
CA ARG A 319 -16.96 -4.01 -18.38
C ARG A 319 -17.77 -5.28 -18.62
N LYS A 320 -19.08 -5.19 -18.39
CA LYS A 320 -19.99 -6.31 -18.58
C LYS A 320 -19.97 -6.82 -20.04
N LYS A 321 -19.99 -5.92 -21.01
CA LYS A 321 -19.96 -6.29 -22.44
C LYS A 321 -18.67 -7.01 -22.84
N LEU A 322 -17.53 -6.59 -22.28
CA LEU A 322 -16.22 -7.25 -22.50
C LEU A 322 -16.18 -8.65 -21.89
N ILE A 323 -16.68 -8.83 -20.66
CA ILE A 323 -16.77 -10.14 -19.99
C ILE A 323 -17.76 -11.07 -20.72
N ASP A 324 -18.95 -10.58 -21.07
CA ASP A 324 -19.97 -11.36 -21.81
C ASP A 324 -19.49 -11.81 -23.20
N ALA A 325 -18.59 -11.05 -23.82
CA ALA A 325 -17.95 -11.43 -25.09
C ALA A 325 -16.84 -12.50 -24.90
N GLY A 326 -16.53 -12.92 -23.68
CA GLY A 326 -15.51 -13.93 -23.38
C GLY A 326 -14.09 -13.50 -23.73
N LEU A 327 -13.79 -12.20 -23.66
CA LEU A 327 -12.50 -11.64 -24.06
C LEU A 327 -11.39 -11.92 -23.04
N GLY A 328 -11.74 -12.04 -21.77
CA GLY A 328 -10.83 -12.37 -20.68
C GLY A 328 -11.61 -12.74 -19.42
N LYS A 329 -10.89 -12.95 -18.34
CA LYS A 329 -11.48 -13.33 -17.02
C LYS A 329 -11.71 -12.14 -16.10
N ASP A 330 -10.95 -11.08 -16.30
CA ASP A 330 -11.12 -9.83 -15.57
C ASP A 330 -10.90 -8.63 -16.48
N VAL A 331 -11.53 -7.52 -16.11
CA VAL A 331 -11.42 -6.22 -16.81
C VAL A 331 -11.17 -5.15 -15.78
N ASP A 332 -10.01 -4.53 -15.85
CA ASP A 332 -9.64 -3.38 -15.03
C ASP A 332 -9.65 -2.09 -15.86
N SER A 333 -9.78 -0.98 -15.17
CA SER A 333 -9.60 0.35 -15.75
C SER A 333 -9.00 1.28 -14.70
N TYR A 334 -8.30 2.30 -15.15
CA TYR A 334 -7.85 3.38 -14.27
C TYR A 334 -7.64 4.68 -15.03
N TYR A 335 -7.86 5.79 -14.32
CA TYR A 335 -7.48 7.12 -14.73
C TYR A 335 -6.27 7.56 -13.89
N ASP A 336 -5.14 7.82 -14.54
CA ASP A 336 -3.94 8.36 -13.90
C ASP A 336 -3.82 9.86 -14.18
N GLY A 337 -4.12 10.68 -13.18
CA GLY A 337 -3.98 12.14 -13.19
C GLY A 337 -2.67 12.63 -12.54
N GLY A 338 -1.75 11.73 -12.20
CA GLY A 338 -0.50 12.06 -11.48
C GLY A 338 0.64 12.59 -12.35
N ILE A 339 0.46 12.66 -13.65
CA ILE A 339 1.40 13.15 -14.66
C ILE A 339 0.77 14.28 -15.48
N GLN A 340 1.59 15.05 -16.21
CA GLN A 340 1.12 16.23 -16.94
C GLN A 340 -0.01 15.95 -17.96
N GLN A 341 0.11 14.86 -18.71
CA GLN A 341 -0.95 14.35 -19.58
C GLN A 341 -1.57 13.11 -18.95
N PRO A 342 -2.73 13.24 -18.28
CA PRO A 342 -3.42 12.10 -17.69
C PRO A 342 -3.68 10.98 -18.69
N LEU A 343 -3.60 9.75 -18.20
CA LEU A 343 -3.87 8.56 -18.98
C LEU A 343 -5.16 7.90 -18.52
N PHE A 344 -5.90 7.30 -19.48
CA PHE A 344 -6.99 6.41 -19.17
C PHE A 344 -6.74 5.07 -19.85
N SER A 345 -6.77 3.99 -19.06
CA SER A 345 -6.48 2.64 -19.54
C SER A 345 -7.63 1.70 -19.25
N VAL A 346 -7.93 0.83 -20.22
CA VAL A 346 -8.84 -0.31 -20.09
C VAL A 346 -8.05 -1.57 -20.37
N ILE A 347 -8.03 -2.50 -19.42
CA ILE A 347 -7.18 -3.69 -19.44
C ILE A 347 -8.05 -4.93 -19.31
N VAL A 348 -7.90 -5.87 -20.22
CA VAL A 348 -8.47 -7.21 -20.14
C VAL A 348 -7.38 -8.20 -19.78
N LYS A 349 -7.55 -8.92 -18.67
CA LYS A 349 -6.61 -9.92 -18.16
C LYS A 349 -7.06 -11.33 -18.51
N ASN A 350 -6.07 -12.22 -18.67
CA ASN A 350 -6.29 -13.63 -18.98
C ASN A 350 -7.10 -13.84 -20.25
N ALA A 351 -6.77 -13.07 -21.29
CA ALA A 351 -7.33 -13.19 -22.62
C ALA A 351 -6.64 -14.30 -23.44
N LYS A 352 -7.30 -14.72 -24.51
CA LYS A 352 -6.70 -15.63 -25.52
C LYS A 352 -5.92 -14.82 -26.55
N LYS A 353 -4.79 -15.36 -26.98
CA LYS A 353 -4.07 -14.84 -28.14
C LYS A 353 -4.97 -14.87 -29.38
N GLY A 354 -5.04 -13.74 -30.10
CA GLY A 354 -5.90 -13.56 -31.27
C GLY A 354 -7.17 -12.77 -30.99
N ASN A 355 -7.45 -12.43 -29.71
CA ASN A 355 -8.61 -11.62 -29.33
C ASN A 355 -8.38 -10.10 -29.47
N GLU A 356 -7.20 -9.65 -29.90
CA GLU A 356 -6.78 -8.24 -29.91
C GLU A 356 -7.76 -7.35 -30.70
N ALA A 357 -8.08 -7.76 -31.96
CA ALA A 357 -9.00 -7.00 -32.81
C ALA A 357 -10.46 -7.05 -32.31
N LEU A 358 -10.87 -8.20 -31.74
CA LEU A 358 -12.20 -8.35 -31.15
C LEU A 358 -12.35 -7.49 -29.89
N PHE A 359 -11.30 -7.38 -29.07
CA PHE A 359 -11.26 -6.53 -27.89
C PHE A 359 -11.49 -5.06 -28.26
N ILE A 360 -10.69 -4.50 -29.17
CA ILE A 360 -10.83 -3.09 -29.60
C ILE A 360 -12.24 -2.86 -30.16
N LYS A 361 -12.71 -3.73 -31.06
CA LYS A 361 -14.02 -3.60 -31.68
C LYS A 361 -15.14 -3.60 -30.62
N THR A 362 -15.12 -4.57 -29.70
CA THR A 362 -16.16 -4.72 -28.67
C THR A 362 -16.15 -3.52 -27.71
N LEU A 363 -14.95 -3.03 -27.31
CA LEU A 363 -14.80 -1.88 -26.44
C LEU A 363 -15.35 -0.60 -27.12
N GLU A 364 -14.92 -0.32 -28.36
CA GLU A 364 -15.39 0.86 -29.08
C GLU A 364 -16.89 0.82 -29.39
N GLU A 365 -17.44 -0.36 -29.71
CA GLU A 365 -18.90 -0.54 -29.85
C GLU A 365 -19.63 -0.29 -28.53
N ALA A 366 -19.10 -0.77 -27.41
CA ALA A 366 -19.68 -0.53 -26.09
C ALA A 366 -19.66 0.96 -25.73
N LEU A 367 -18.54 1.63 -25.93
CA LEU A 367 -18.41 3.08 -25.68
C LEU A 367 -19.32 3.90 -26.58
N ARG A 368 -19.43 3.53 -27.87
CA ARG A 368 -20.33 4.19 -28.83
C ARG A 368 -21.80 4.04 -28.45
N GLU A 369 -22.21 2.84 -27.99
CA GLU A 369 -23.57 2.63 -27.48
C GLU A 369 -23.88 3.56 -26.31
N GLN A 370 -22.96 3.73 -25.36
CA GLN A 370 -23.15 4.64 -24.23
C GLN A 370 -23.21 6.12 -24.67
N ALA A 371 -22.36 6.49 -25.63
CA ALA A 371 -22.29 7.86 -26.14
C ALA A 371 -23.49 8.25 -27.00
N GLU A 372 -24.13 7.30 -27.73
CA GLU A 372 -25.24 7.55 -28.64
C GLU A 372 -26.61 7.33 -27.99
N ASN A 373 -26.76 6.29 -27.17
CA ASN A 373 -28.03 5.96 -26.51
C ASN A 373 -28.24 6.68 -25.16
N GLY A 374 -27.19 7.35 -24.65
CA GLY A 374 -27.18 8.02 -23.38
C GLY A 374 -26.76 7.11 -22.21
N LEU A 375 -26.03 7.70 -21.27
CA LEU A 375 -25.63 7.05 -20.02
C LEU A 375 -26.81 6.96 -19.04
N ASN A 376 -26.76 5.97 -18.18
CA ASN A 376 -27.68 5.90 -17.04
C ASN A 376 -27.41 7.07 -16.08
N LYS A 377 -28.26 8.09 -16.12
CA LYS A 377 -28.14 9.30 -15.29
C LYS A 377 -28.12 9.00 -13.79
N LYS A 378 -28.93 8.02 -13.33
CA LYS A 378 -28.89 7.58 -11.93
C LYS A 378 -27.51 7.05 -11.56
N ALA A 379 -26.83 6.32 -12.43
CA ALA A 379 -25.49 5.82 -12.20
C ALA A 379 -24.48 6.97 -12.10
N ILE A 380 -24.59 8.00 -12.95
CA ILE A 380 -23.73 9.21 -12.88
C ILE A 380 -23.97 9.95 -11.55
N TYR A 381 -25.22 10.20 -11.17
CA TYR A 381 -25.53 10.83 -9.87
C TYR A 381 -25.00 10.00 -8.70
N SER A 382 -25.09 8.67 -8.76
CA SER A 382 -24.56 7.79 -7.73
C SER A 382 -23.03 7.86 -7.63
N ALA A 383 -22.34 7.94 -8.75
CA ALA A 383 -20.89 8.14 -8.80
C ALA A 383 -20.47 9.47 -8.20
N ILE A 384 -21.14 10.57 -8.59
CA ILE A 384 -20.90 11.90 -8.03
C ILE A 384 -21.10 11.90 -6.51
N ASN A 385 -22.20 11.34 -6.01
CA ASN A 385 -22.46 11.25 -4.57
C ASN A 385 -21.39 10.43 -3.83
N ASN A 386 -20.92 9.34 -4.43
CA ASN A 386 -19.84 8.53 -3.87
C ASN A 386 -18.54 9.35 -3.72
N TYR A 387 -18.17 10.12 -4.75
CA TYR A 387 -17.02 11.02 -4.68
C TYR A 387 -17.23 12.18 -3.70
N GLU A 388 -18.40 12.81 -3.69
CA GLU A 388 -18.75 13.84 -2.69
C GLU A 388 -18.59 13.33 -1.28
N PHE A 389 -19.08 12.10 -0.98
CA PHE A 389 -18.95 11.49 0.34
C PHE A 389 -17.47 11.24 0.69
N LYS A 390 -16.70 10.67 -0.25
CA LYS A 390 -15.27 10.42 -0.07
C LYS A 390 -14.48 11.69 0.25
N TYR A 391 -14.72 12.78 -0.47
CA TYR A 391 -14.03 14.05 -0.22
C TYR A 391 -14.46 14.71 1.11
N ARG A 392 -15.74 14.58 1.50
CA ARG A 392 -16.24 15.08 2.80
C ARG A 392 -15.67 14.28 3.98
N GLU A 393 -15.61 12.98 3.87
CA GLU A 393 -15.03 12.10 4.87
C GLU A 393 -13.53 12.33 5.02
N ALA A 394 -12.82 12.49 3.89
CA ALA A 394 -11.38 12.69 3.77
C ALA A 394 -10.57 11.72 4.67
N ASP A 395 -11.00 10.47 4.71
CA ASP A 395 -10.31 9.37 5.40
C ASP A 395 -9.37 8.68 4.41
N PHE A 396 -8.08 8.79 4.64
CA PHE A 396 -7.01 8.20 3.82
C PHE A 396 -6.32 7.03 4.53
N GLY A 397 -6.99 6.44 5.53
CA GLY A 397 -6.49 5.32 6.31
C GLY A 397 -5.22 5.68 7.10
N ARG A 398 -4.11 5.00 6.82
CA ARG A 398 -2.84 5.23 7.53
C ARG A 398 -2.03 6.44 7.03
N PHE A 399 -2.44 7.08 5.96
CA PHE A 399 -1.71 8.22 5.40
C PHE A 399 -2.19 9.54 6.02
N PRO A 400 -1.27 10.43 6.46
CA PRO A 400 -1.64 11.76 6.91
C PRO A 400 -2.44 12.51 5.85
N LYS A 401 -3.55 13.15 6.25
CA LYS A 401 -4.40 13.92 5.35
C LYS A 401 -3.60 14.96 4.58
N GLY A 402 -2.75 15.73 5.27
CA GLY A 402 -1.91 16.74 4.64
C GLY A 402 -0.95 16.19 3.60
N LEU A 403 -0.47 14.93 3.76
CA LEU A 403 0.38 14.29 2.75
C LEU A 403 -0.38 14.05 1.45
N ILE A 404 -1.58 13.49 1.52
CA ILE A 404 -2.38 13.18 0.33
C ILE A 404 -2.75 14.46 -0.42
N TYR A 405 -3.17 15.50 0.30
CA TYR A 405 -3.41 16.79 -0.33
C TYR A 405 -2.14 17.41 -0.93
N GLY A 406 -1.00 17.34 -0.22
CA GLY A 406 0.27 17.84 -0.75
C GLY A 406 0.70 17.18 -2.05
N LEU A 407 0.55 15.84 -2.13
CA LEU A 407 0.82 15.09 -3.36
C LEU A 407 -0.16 15.46 -4.49
N ASN A 408 -1.45 15.66 -4.16
CA ASN A 408 -2.44 16.10 -5.14
C ASN A 408 -2.14 17.50 -5.69
N PHE A 409 -1.73 18.45 -4.86
CA PHE A 409 -1.37 19.80 -5.33
C PHE A 409 -0.24 19.76 -6.35
N LEU A 410 0.73 18.88 -6.21
CA LEU A 410 1.82 18.71 -7.16
C LEU A 410 1.33 18.32 -8.57
N ASN A 411 0.18 17.64 -8.70
CA ASN A 411 -0.34 17.20 -9.99
C ASN A 411 -0.83 18.35 -10.90
N SER A 412 -0.95 19.57 -10.38
CA SER A 412 -1.17 20.80 -11.17
C SER A 412 -0.02 21.80 -11.00
N TRP A 413 0.44 21.98 -9.78
CA TRP A 413 1.44 22.99 -9.43
C TRP A 413 2.80 22.77 -10.11
N LEU A 414 3.19 21.50 -10.35
CA LEU A 414 4.43 21.18 -11.06
C LEU A 414 4.45 21.71 -12.50
N TYR A 415 3.30 21.81 -13.14
CA TYR A 415 3.20 22.13 -14.57
C TYR A 415 2.82 23.59 -14.80
N ASP A 416 2.07 24.20 -13.88
CA ASP A 416 1.68 25.60 -13.91
C ASP A 416 1.77 26.24 -12.50
N ASP A 417 2.72 27.15 -12.31
CA ASP A 417 2.94 27.83 -11.04
C ASP A 417 1.70 28.63 -10.56
N THR A 418 0.77 28.99 -11.46
CA THR A 418 -0.50 29.68 -11.14
C THR A 418 -1.59 28.74 -10.65
N LYS A 419 -1.38 27.42 -10.76
CA LYS A 419 -2.33 26.34 -10.47
C LYS A 419 -2.02 25.60 -9.16
N ALA A 420 -1.29 26.23 -8.23
CA ALA A 420 -0.88 25.58 -6.98
C ALA A 420 -2.06 25.11 -6.12
N LEU A 421 -3.20 25.80 -6.18
CA LEU A 421 -4.42 25.49 -5.41
C LEU A 421 -5.56 24.94 -6.28
N GLU A 422 -5.34 24.64 -7.55
CA GLU A 422 -6.38 24.15 -8.48
C GLU A 422 -7.07 22.88 -7.99
N LEU A 423 -6.31 21.98 -7.36
CA LEU A 423 -6.81 20.70 -6.85
C LEU A 423 -7.18 20.74 -5.35
N ALA A 424 -7.31 21.95 -4.78
CA ALA A 424 -7.68 22.12 -3.37
C ALA A 424 -9.19 21.99 -3.10
N ASP A 425 -10.01 22.16 -4.13
CA ASP A 425 -11.48 22.10 -4.06
C ASP A 425 -11.99 21.06 -5.06
N SER A 426 -12.49 19.95 -4.58
CA SER A 426 -13.13 18.89 -5.37
C SER A 426 -14.65 19.00 -5.34
N LEU A 427 -15.23 19.58 -4.29
CA LEU A 427 -16.69 19.62 -4.11
C LEU A 427 -17.37 20.60 -5.07
N THR A 428 -16.77 21.75 -5.35
CA THR A 428 -17.33 22.74 -6.29
C THR A 428 -17.36 22.22 -7.72
N PRO A 429 -16.28 21.64 -8.29
CA PRO A 429 -16.33 20.96 -9.58
C PRO A 429 -17.36 19.83 -9.64
N LEU A 430 -17.47 18.99 -8.58
CA LEU A 430 -18.49 17.93 -8.52
C LEU A 430 -19.92 18.51 -8.58
N ALA A 431 -20.19 19.62 -7.89
CA ALA A 431 -21.49 20.29 -7.97
C ALA A 431 -21.79 20.78 -9.40
N ARG A 432 -20.80 21.37 -10.10
CA ARG A 432 -20.95 21.75 -11.51
C ARG A 432 -21.16 20.54 -12.42
N LEU A 433 -20.45 19.44 -12.20
CA LEU A 433 -20.63 18.20 -12.96
C LEU A 433 -22.02 17.62 -12.76
N LYS A 434 -22.58 17.74 -11.55
CA LYS A 434 -23.96 17.32 -11.23
C LYS A 434 -25.00 18.05 -12.06
N GLU A 435 -24.82 19.35 -12.28
CA GLU A 435 -25.69 20.15 -13.18
C GLU A 435 -25.53 19.73 -14.65
N LYS A 436 -24.34 19.27 -15.06
CA LYS A 436 -24.05 18.84 -16.43
C LYS A 436 -24.59 17.46 -16.80
N VAL A 437 -25.06 16.65 -15.84
CA VAL A 437 -25.61 15.30 -16.09
C VAL A 437 -26.75 15.31 -17.12
N GLU A 438 -27.60 16.37 -17.10
CA GLU A 438 -28.75 16.48 -17.99
C GLU A 438 -28.41 17.07 -19.36
N THR A 439 -27.17 17.53 -19.57
CA THR A 439 -26.77 18.28 -20.78
C THR A 439 -26.14 17.41 -21.88
N GLY A 440 -25.90 16.13 -21.65
CA GLY A 440 -25.14 15.25 -22.56
C GLY A 440 -23.61 15.44 -22.47
N TYR A 441 -23.11 16.09 -21.44
CA TYR A 441 -21.69 16.37 -21.24
C TYR A 441 -20.86 15.09 -21.17
N PHE A 442 -21.29 14.10 -20.40
CA PHE A 442 -20.57 12.84 -20.22
C PHE A 442 -20.52 11.99 -21.48
N GLU A 443 -21.62 11.98 -22.25
CA GLU A 443 -21.70 11.33 -23.56
C GLU A 443 -20.74 11.98 -24.57
N GLN A 444 -20.68 13.31 -24.56
CA GLN A 444 -19.72 14.05 -25.40
C GLN A 444 -18.28 13.78 -24.96
N LEU A 445 -18.01 13.70 -23.66
CA LEU A 445 -16.69 13.40 -23.12
C LEU A 445 -16.21 11.98 -23.53
N ILE A 446 -17.12 10.99 -23.62
CA ILE A 446 -16.79 9.66 -24.17
C ILE A 446 -16.37 9.77 -25.64
N LYS A 447 -17.10 10.53 -26.46
CA LYS A 447 -16.76 10.71 -27.88
C LYS A 447 -15.39 11.34 -28.04
N GLU A 448 -15.15 12.44 -27.37
CA GLU A 448 -13.90 13.19 -27.46
C GLU A 448 -12.70 12.40 -26.92
N SER A 449 -12.83 11.76 -25.75
CA SER A 449 -11.70 11.13 -25.08
C SER A 449 -11.37 9.75 -25.62
N PHE A 450 -12.36 8.98 -26.08
CA PHE A 450 -12.14 7.59 -26.49
C PHE A 450 -12.35 7.35 -27.98
N LEU A 451 -13.44 7.85 -28.59
CA LEU A 451 -13.80 7.48 -29.94
C LEU A 451 -13.09 8.32 -31.01
N GLU A 452 -13.09 9.64 -30.84
CA GLU A 452 -12.52 10.60 -31.78
C GLU A 452 -11.05 10.93 -31.50
N ASN A 453 -10.61 10.68 -30.28
CA ASN A 453 -9.20 10.87 -29.90
C ASN A 453 -8.30 9.93 -30.70
N THR A 454 -7.30 10.51 -31.37
CA THR A 454 -6.28 9.74 -32.11
C THR A 454 -5.05 9.41 -31.26
N HIS A 455 -4.88 10.08 -30.10
CA HIS A 455 -3.78 9.84 -29.20
C HIS A 455 -4.06 8.60 -28.33
N LYS A 456 -3.92 7.44 -28.96
CA LYS A 456 -4.20 6.11 -28.39
C LYS A 456 -3.01 5.20 -28.59
N ALA A 457 -2.87 4.24 -27.66
CA ALA A 457 -1.96 3.12 -27.80
C ALA A 457 -2.65 1.82 -27.37
N TYR A 458 -2.44 0.76 -28.15
CA TYR A 458 -2.84 -0.59 -27.82
C TYR A 458 -1.60 -1.34 -27.36
N VAL A 459 -1.58 -1.81 -26.12
CA VAL A 459 -0.45 -2.55 -25.57
C VAL A 459 -0.91 -3.98 -25.27
N TYR A 460 -0.17 -4.94 -25.83
CA TYR A 460 -0.45 -6.36 -25.65
C TYR A 460 0.74 -7.06 -25.01
N LEU A 461 0.49 -7.72 -23.89
CA LEU A 461 1.53 -8.43 -23.16
C LEU A 461 1.23 -9.93 -23.20
N TYR A 462 2.16 -10.73 -23.74
CA TYR A 462 2.00 -12.15 -23.94
C TYR A 462 2.81 -12.97 -22.93
N PRO A 463 2.25 -14.10 -22.43
CA PRO A 463 3.01 -14.99 -21.57
C PRO A 463 4.12 -15.68 -22.36
N GLU A 464 5.36 -15.67 -21.81
CA GLU A 464 6.52 -16.38 -22.33
C GLU A 464 7.08 -17.29 -21.26
N VAL A 465 7.08 -18.61 -21.52
CA VAL A 465 7.58 -19.60 -20.56
C VAL A 465 9.10 -19.45 -20.40
N GLY A 466 9.55 -19.30 -19.14
CA GLY A 466 10.97 -19.27 -18.82
C GLY A 466 11.73 -18.01 -19.28
N LYS A 467 11.00 -16.88 -19.54
CA LYS A 467 11.67 -15.63 -19.96
C LYS A 467 12.68 -15.15 -18.94
N ASN A 468 12.29 -15.14 -17.65
CA ASN A 468 13.18 -14.66 -16.60
C ASN A 468 14.41 -15.54 -16.43
N GLU A 469 14.23 -16.86 -16.48
CA GLU A 469 15.32 -17.82 -16.39
C GLU A 469 16.30 -17.68 -17.54
N ARG A 470 15.78 -17.51 -18.76
CA ARG A 470 16.62 -17.26 -19.96
C ARG A 470 17.42 -15.97 -19.83
N LEU A 471 16.79 -14.86 -19.41
CA LEU A 471 17.48 -13.58 -19.22
C LEU A 471 18.53 -13.64 -18.11
N GLU A 472 18.28 -14.37 -17.03
CA GLU A 472 19.26 -14.58 -15.96
C GLU A 472 20.46 -15.40 -16.43
N GLU A 473 20.24 -16.44 -17.25
CA GLU A 473 21.35 -17.23 -17.80
C GLU A 473 22.16 -16.41 -18.82
N GLU A 474 21.50 -15.64 -19.70
CA GLU A 474 22.15 -14.73 -20.64
C GLU A 474 23.01 -13.69 -19.91
N LEU A 475 22.50 -13.08 -18.82
CA LEU A 475 23.25 -12.15 -17.97
C LEU A 475 24.45 -12.83 -17.30
N LYS A 476 24.24 -14.05 -16.77
CA LYS A 476 25.29 -14.85 -16.13
C LYS A 476 26.42 -15.18 -17.13
N GLU A 477 26.06 -15.62 -18.34
CA GLU A 477 27.04 -15.87 -19.42
C GLU A 477 27.76 -14.58 -19.83
N GLN A 478 27.07 -13.46 -19.93
CA GLN A 478 27.68 -12.15 -20.25
C GLN A 478 28.69 -11.75 -19.17
N LEU A 479 28.33 -11.85 -17.89
CA LEU A 479 29.22 -11.50 -16.77
C LEU A 479 30.40 -12.46 -16.66
N ALA A 480 30.19 -13.75 -16.91
CA ALA A 480 31.28 -14.74 -16.97
C ALA A 480 32.27 -14.39 -18.13
N GLY A 481 31.73 -14.11 -19.32
CA GLY A 481 32.56 -13.67 -20.46
C GLY A 481 33.27 -12.32 -20.23
N MET A 482 32.69 -11.44 -19.41
CA MET A 482 33.35 -10.21 -18.98
C MET A 482 34.47 -10.51 -17.97
N LYS A 483 34.22 -11.36 -16.97
CA LYS A 483 35.19 -11.80 -15.97
C LYS A 483 36.41 -12.47 -16.65
N ASP A 484 36.21 -13.32 -17.64
CA ASP A 484 37.27 -13.99 -18.39
C ASP A 484 38.19 -13.02 -19.15
N LYS A 485 37.69 -11.84 -19.52
CA LYS A 485 38.50 -10.79 -20.20
C LYS A 485 39.27 -9.92 -19.22
N LEU A 486 38.99 -9.98 -17.92
CA LEU A 486 39.71 -9.20 -16.92
C LEU A 486 41.12 -9.77 -16.73
N ASN A 487 42.09 -8.89 -16.66
CA ASN A 487 43.43 -9.29 -16.21
C ASN A 487 43.45 -9.42 -14.67
N ALA A 488 44.47 -10.11 -14.13
CA ALA A 488 44.57 -10.34 -12.68
C ALA A 488 44.54 -9.05 -11.83
N LYS A 489 45.01 -7.93 -12.34
CA LYS A 489 44.95 -6.64 -11.64
C LYS A 489 43.51 -6.09 -11.56
N GLN A 490 42.76 -6.20 -12.64
CA GLN A 490 41.38 -5.76 -12.71
C GLN A 490 40.48 -6.64 -11.84
N LEU A 491 40.66 -7.95 -11.89
CA LEU A 491 39.91 -8.90 -11.04
C LEU A 491 40.17 -8.64 -9.55
N ASN A 492 41.45 -8.51 -9.16
CA ASN A 492 41.79 -8.17 -7.79
C ASN A 492 41.23 -6.82 -7.36
N TYR A 493 41.15 -5.84 -8.26
CA TYR A 493 40.50 -4.55 -7.98
C TYR A 493 39.01 -4.75 -7.61
N LEU A 494 38.25 -5.55 -8.37
CA LEU A 494 36.82 -5.79 -8.09
C LEU A 494 36.65 -6.54 -6.77
N ILE A 495 37.49 -7.52 -6.46
CA ILE A 495 37.47 -8.25 -5.19
C ILE A 495 37.74 -7.30 -4.01
N GLU A 496 38.78 -6.47 -4.12
CA GLU A 496 39.08 -5.47 -3.08
C GLU A 496 37.98 -4.39 -2.95
N ASP A 497 37.36 -4.01 -4.06
CA ASP A 497 36.25 -3.05 -4.06
C ASP A 497 35.01 -3.64 -3.38
N THR A 498 34.64 -4.89 -3.68
CA THR A 498 33.58 -5.63 -2.97
C THR A 498 33.86 -5.71 -1.48
N LYS A 499 35.11 -6.04 -1.11
CA LYS A 499 35.51 -6.13 0.30
C LYS A 499 35.38 -4.78 1.02
N LYS A 500 35.84 -3.70 0.41
CA LYS A 500 35.72 -2.35 0.97
C LYS A 500 34.29 -1.91 1.14
N LEU A 501 33.42 -2.23 0.17
CA LEU A 501 32.02 -1.91 0.28
C LEU A 501 31.37 -2.68 1.45
N LYS A 502 31.68 -3.97 1.62
CA LYS A 502 31.22 -4.77 2.76
C LYS A 502 31.72 -4.21 4.11
N GLU A 503 33.01 -3.87 4.19
CA GLU A 503 33.56 -3.20 5.36
C GLU A 503 32.88 -1.87 5.64
N PHE A 504 32.57 -1.09 4.62
CA PHE A 504 31.78 0.14 4.76
C PHE A 504 30.38 -0.15 5.29
N GLN A 505 29.68 -1.12 4.74
CA GLN A 505 28.32 -1.50 5.15
C GLN A 505 28.26 -2.00 6.61
N GLU A 506 29.22 -2.83 7.02
CA GLU A 506 29.30 -3.43 8.35
C GLU A 506 29.84 -2.46 9.44
N THR A 507 30.64 -1.47 9.06
CA THR A 507 31.21 -0.51 10.04
C THR A 507 30.12 0.45 10.51
N PRO A 508 29.72 0.51 11.78
CA PRO A 508 28.72 1.45 12.27
C PRO A 508 29.21 2.90 12.18
N SER A 509 28.28 3.85 12.12
CA SER A 509 28.59 5.28 12.25
C SER A 509 29.22 5.56 13.61
N THR A 510 30.12 6.53 13.68
CA THR A 510 30.77 6.93 14.92
C THR A 510 29.78 7.62 15.86
N GLN A 511 30.06 7.56 17.18
CA GLN A 511 29.22 8.24 18.17
C GLN A 511 29.11 9.75 17.91
N GLU A 512 30.19 10.40 17.44
CA GLU A 512 30.20 11.82 17.09
C GLU A 512 29.26 12.13 15.89
N GLU A 513 29.19 11.25 14.89
CA GLU A 513 28.28 11.39 13.75
C GLU A 513 26.83 11.19 14.20
N LEU A 514 26.55 10.19 15.03
CA LEU A 514 25.21 9.90 15.55
C LEU A 514 24.70 11.02 16.48
N GLU A 515 25.57 11.65 17.26
CA GLU A 515 25.18 12.74 18.18
C GLU A 515 24.73 14.01 17.46
N LYS A 516 25.07 14.19 16.18
CA LYS A 516 24.59 15.32 15.39
C LYS A 516 23.11 15.21 15.00
N ILE A 517 22.56 13.99 14.95
CA ILE A 517 21.15 13.80 14.62
C ILE A 517 20.29 14.27 15.80
N PRO A 518 19.34 15.20 15.58
CA PRO A 518 18.47 15.66 16.65
C PRO A 518 17.56 14.53 17.14
N THR A 519 17.41 14.42 18.44
CA THR A 519 16.56 13.43 19.10
C THR A 519 15.66 14.07 20.12
N LEU A 520 14.49 13.49 20.35
CA LEU A 520 13.61 13.84 21.45
C LEU A 520 14.09 13.23 22.77
N ASP A 521 13.56 13.70 23.88
CA ASP A 521 13.74 13.11 25.21
C ASP A 521 12.49 12.32 25.60
N LEU A 522 12.62 11.31 26.47
CA LEU A 522 11.47 10.54 26.97
C LEU A 522 10.47 11.41 27.76
N SER A 523 10.88 12.56 28.25
CA SER A 523 9.99 13.55 28.88
C SER A 523 9.03 14.22 27.89
N ASP A 524 9.31 14.18 26.60
CA ASP A 524 8.43 14.69 25.53
C ASP A 524 7.27 13.74 25.19
N ILE A 525 7.26 12.55 25.81
CA ILE A 525 6.29 11.50 25.56
C ILE A 525 5.34 11.36 26.77
N SER A 526 4.03 11.37 26.49
CA SER A 526 3.03 11.05 27.53
C SER A 526 3.16 9.61 27.99
N ARG A 527 3.14 9.38 29.30
CA ARG A 527 3.04 8.04 29.88
C ARG A 527 1.63 7.45 29.79
N GLU A 528 0.65 8.30 29.65
CA GLU A 528 -0.77 7.92 29.60
C GLU A 528 -1.18 7.33 28.25
N VAL A 529 -1.97 6.27 28.27
CA VAL A 529 -2.56 5.71 27.04
C VAL A 529 -3.87 6.40 26.71
N LEU A 530 -4.19 6.46 25.42
CA LEU A 530 -5.50 6.89 24.96
C LEU A 530 -6.57 5.84 25.36
N PRO A 531 -7.60 6.20 26.18
CA PRO A 531 -8.60 5.25 26.63
C PRO A 531 -9.49 4.76 25.49
N PHE A 532 -10.10 3.59 25.68
CA PHE A 532 -11.17 3.10 24.80
C PHE A 532 -12.49 3.75 25.18
N LYS A 533 -13.23 4.25 24.22
CA LYS A 533 -14.58 4.77 24.44
C LYS A 533 -15.59 3.67 24.14
N ASN A 534 -15.85 2.80 25.09
CA ASN A 534 -16.80 1.69 25.00
C ASN A 534 -17.96 1.90 25.97
N LYS A 535 -19.17 2.11 25.42
CA LYS A 535 -20.40 2.21 26.20
C LYS A 535 -21.37 1.17 25.68
N GLU A 536 -21.58 0.11 26.49
CA GLU A 536 -22.55 -0.94 26.15
C GLU A 536 -23.97 -0.45 26.37
N VAL A 537 -24.83 -0.67 25.40
CA VAL A 537 -26.27 -0.37 25.42
C VAL A 537 -27.03 -1.48 24.70
N THR A 538 -28.35 -1.53 24.89
CA THR A 538 -29.19 -2.43 24.11
C THR A 538 -30.05 -1.62 23.13
N ILE A 539 -30.00 -1.99 21.84
CA ILE A 539 -30.77 -1.37 20.76
C ILE A 539 -31.53 -2.46 20.00
N GLY A 540 -32.86 -2.38 19.96
CA GLY A 540 -33.70 -3.37 19.32
C GLY A 540 -33.56 -4.79 19.86
N GLY A 541 -33.05 -4.93 21.09
CA GLY A 541 -32.76 -6.22 21.73
C GLY A 541 -31.45 -6.87 21.33
N THR A 542 -30.54 -6.10 20.72
CA THR A 542 -29.15 -6.49 20.39
C THR A 542 -28.18 -5.69 21.25
N THR A 543 -27.09 -6.32 21.67
CA THR A 543 -25.97 -5.63 22.31
C THR A 543 -25.30 -4.68 21.32
N ALA A 544 -25.16 -3.42 21.69
CA ALA A 544 -24.47 -2.41 20.93
C ALA A 544 -23.38 -1.74 21.79
N VAL A 545 -22.20 -1.54 21.23
CA VAL A 545 -21.10 -0.80 21.84
C VAL A 545 -20.99 0.54 21.12
N VAL A 546 -21.21 1.63 21.86
CA VAL A 546 -21.19 3.00 21.33
C VAL A 546 -19.85 3.65 21.63
N HIS A 547 -19.26 4.27 20.61
CA HIS A 547 -17.99 4.99 20.62
C HIS A 547 -18.27 6.46 20.32
N GLU A 548 -18.26 7.31 21.36
CA GLU A 548 -18.59 8.73 21.23
C GLU A 548 -17.39 9.52 20.70
N TYR A 549 -17.30 9.69 19.37
CA TYR A 549 -16.33 10.52 18.67
C TYR A 549 -17.02 11.51 17.74
N HIS A 550 -16.39 12.66 17.50
CA HIS A 550 -16.89 13.63 16.53
C HIS A 550 -16.64 13.13 15.10
N THR A 551 -17.69 13.00 14.29
CA THR A 551 -17.65 12.36 12.98
C THR A 551 -18.20 13.22 11.85
N ASN A 552 -18.31 14.53 12.05
CA ASN A 552 -18.86 15.48 11.07
C ASN A 552 -20.24 15.05 10.50
N GLY A 553 -21.10 14.45 11.33
CA GLY A 553 -22.43 14.01 10.93
C GLY A 553 -22.48 12.62 10.26
N ILE A 554 -21.38 11.92 10.16
CA ILE A 554 -21.30 10.56 9.61
C ILE A 554 -21.58 9.54 10.74
N VAL A 555 -22.49 8.63 10.49
CA VAL A 555 -22.78 7.45 11.33
C VAL A 555 -21.99 6.27 10.78
N TYR A 556 -21.06 5.71 11.58
CA TYR A 556 -20.41 4.45 11.28
C TYR A 556 -21.06 3.33 12.10
N SER A 557 -21.45 2.26 11.43
CA SER A 557 -22.16 1.13 12.06
C SER A 557 -21.57 -0.18 11.57
N ASP A 558 -21.07 -1.00 12.50
CA ASP A 558 -20.56 -2.35 12.20
C ASP A 558 -21.50 -3.39 12.78
N PHE A 559 -22.00 -4.26 11.93
CA PHE A 559 -22.82 -5.41 12.27
C PHE A 559 -21.91 -6.63 12.33
N CYS A 560 -21.45 -6.97 13.53
CA CYS A 560 -20.45 -8.01 13.75
C CYS A 560 -21.14 -9.31 14.19
N PHE A 561 -21.06 -10.35 13.34
CA PHE A 561 -21.63 -11.67 13.57
C PHE A 561 -20.52 -12.65 13.99
N ASP A 562 -20.63 -13.21 15.19
CA ASP A 562 -19.71 -14.23 15.71
C ASP A 562 -19.79 -15.52 14.89
N MET A 563 -18.63 -16.01 14.43
CA MET A 563 -18.48 -17.25 13.66
C MET A 563 -17.76 -18.36 14.44
N SER A 564 -17.62 -18.24 15.76
CA SER A 564 -16.89 -19.22 16.60
C SER A 564 -17.46 -20.65 16.52
N GLU A 565 -18.75 -20.78 16.19
CA GLU A 565 -19.42 -22.06 16.02
C GLU A 565 -19.75 -22.39 14.54
N LEU A 566 -19.09 -21.72 13.60
CA LEU A 566 -19.24 -22.04 12.18
C LEU A 566 -18.46 -23.32 11.85
N PRO A 567 -19.09 -24.35 11.25
CA PRO A 567 -18.39 -25.56 10.83
C PRO A 567 -17.18 -25.27 9.91
N GLU A 568 -16.08 -26.01 10.12
CA GLU A 568 -14.82 -25.77 9.41
C GLU A 568 -14.97 -25.75 7.89
N GLU A 569 -15.79 -26.67 7.35
CA GLU A 569 -16.06 -26.74 5.92
C GLU A 569 -16.80 -25.51 5.35
N LEU A 570 -17.40 -24.66 6.20
CA LEU A 570 -18.10 -23.44 5.78
C LEU A 570 -17.22 -22.17 5.85
N ILE A 571 -16.04 -22.23 6.43
CA ILE A 571 -15.16 -21.06 6.58
C ILE A 571 -14.85 -20.39 5.23
N PRO A 572 -14.39 -21.08 4.18
CA PRO A 572 -14.12 -20.42 2.91
C PRO A 572 -15.39 -19.87 2.23
N TYR A 573 -16.56 -20.47 2.50
CA TYR A 573 -17.81 -19.93 1.96
C TYR A 573 -18.25 -18.63 2.67
N ALA A 574 -17.92 -18.46 3.96
CA ALA A 574 -18.13 -17.19 4.65
C ALA A 574 -17.33 -16.05 3.98
N THR A 575 -16.07 -16.30 3.62
CA THR A 575 -15.28 -15.32 2.85
C THR A 575 -15.83 -15.12 1.44
N LEU A 576 -16.27 -16.17 0.75
CA LEU A 576 -16.92 -16.01 -0.55
C LEU A 576 -18.17 -15.13 -0.49
N LEU A 577 -18.94 -15.14 0.61
CA LEU A 577 -20.08 -14.25 0.77
C LEU A 577 -19.67 -12.77 0.75
N THR A 578 -18.48 -12.40 1.26
CA THR A 578 -17.99 -11.02 1.20
C THR A 578 -17.71 -10.56 -0.24
N GLU A 579 -17.28 -11.49 -1.10
CA GLU A 579 -16.99 -11.25 -2.52
C GLU A 579 -18.26 -11.30 -3.40
N ILE A 580 -19.29 -12.03 -2.95
CA ILE A 580 -20.53 -12.23 -3.72
C ILE A 580 -21.54 -11.12 -3.44
N TYR A 581 -21.68 -10.68 -2.19
CA TYR A 581 -22.60 -9.62 -1.84
C TYR A 581 -22.34 -8.36 -2.67
N ARG A 582 -23.44 -7.67 -3.08
CA ARG A 582 -23.44 -6.54 -4.02
C ARG A 582 -23.17 -6.88 -5.50
N TYR A 583 -22.75 -8.11 -5.81
CA TYR A 583 -22.46 -8.54 -7.18
C TYR A 583 -23.46 -9.56 -7.70
N VAL A 584 -24.48 -9.91 -6.93
CA VAL A 584 -25.61 -10.75 -7.32
C VAL A 584 -26.93 -9.99 -7.18
N ASP A 585 -27.96 -10.41 -7.93
CA ASP A 585 -29.29 -9.82 -7.80
C ASP A 585 -29.88 -10.11 -6.43
N THR A 586 -30.73 -9.21 -5.96
CA THR A 586 -31.54 -9.41 -4.77
C THR A 586 -32.99 -9.69 -5.14
N GLU A 587 -33.88 -9.76 -4.17
CA GLU A 587 -35.30 -9.96 -4.47
C GLU A 587 -35.92 -8.77 -5.21
N HIS A 588 -35.49 -7.53 -4.88
CA HIS A 588 -36.08 -6.30 -5.40
C HIS A 588 -35.20 -5.56 -6.42
N PHE A 589 -33.89 -5.83 -6.45
CA PHE A 589 -32.95 -5.11 -7.32
C PHE A 589 -32.09 -6.07 -8.14
N SER A 590 -31.80 -5.68 -9.39
CA SER A 590 -30.63 -6.20 -10.06
C SER A 590 -29.36 -5.72 -9.34
N TYR A 591 -28.23 -6.44 -9.44
CA TYR A 591 -26.98 -6.03 -8.77
C TYR A 591 -26.47 -4.66 -9.27
N ASN A 592 -26.79 -4.26 -10.50
CA ASN A 592 -26.51 -2.94 -11.05
C ASN A 592 -27.30 -1.84 -10.33
N ASP A 593 -28.63 -2.06 -10.21
CA ASP A 593 -29.51 -1.08 -9.56
C ASP A 593 -29.21 -1.01 -8.05
N LEU A 594 -28.89 -2.14 -7.44
CA LEU A 594 -28.48 -2.19 -6.04
C LEU A 594 -27.24 -1.33 -5.74
N ALA A 595 -26.19 -1.45 -6.56
CA ALA A 595 -25.00 -0.63 -6.42
C ALA A 595 -25.31 0.88 -6.58
N THR A 596 -26.18 1.19 -7.55
CA THR A 596 -26.65 2.56 -7.77
C THR A 596 -27.42 3.09 -6.56
N GLU A 597 -28.35 2.32 -6.00
CA GLU A 597 -29.13 2.72 -4.83
C GLU A 597 -28.26 2.90 -3.58
N ILE A 598 -27.27 2.04 -3.35
CA ILE A 598 -26.32 2.17 -2.23
C ILE A 598 -25.61 3.53 -2.32
N ASN A 599 -24.99 3.85 -3.46
CA ASN A 599 -24.23 5.08 -3.62
C ASN A 599 -25.11 6.36 -3.64
N LEU A 600 -26.38 6.24 -4.05
CA LEU A 600 -27.32 7.39 -4.02
C LEU A 600 -27.78 7.71 -2.59
N LYS A 601 -27.90 6.69 -1.73
CA LYS A 601 -28.59 6.80 -0.44
C LYS A 601 -27.66 6.83 0.76
N ILE A 602 -26.47 6.22 0.66
CA ILE A 602 -25.52 6.12 1.78
C ILE A 602 -24.07 6.29 1.31
N GLY A 603 -23.14 6.49 2.28
CA GLY A 603 -21.72 6.61 2.01
C GLY A 603 -21.02 5.29 1.66
N GLY A 604 -21.60 4.15 2.01
CA GLY A 604 -21.07 2.85 1.67
C GLY A 604 -21.60 1.70 2.51
N LEU A 605 -21.46 0.51 1.92
CA LEU A 605 -21.74 -0.78 2.56
C LEU A 605 -20.66 -1.76 2.11
N SER A 606 -19.91 -2.32 3.06
CA SER A 606 -18.84 -3.27 2.77
C SER A 606 -18.88 -4.46 3.72
N PHE A 607 -18.22 -5.55 3.35
CA PHE A 607 -18.27 -6.83 4.03
C PHE A 607 -16.85 -7.34 4.24
N GLN A 608 -16.59 -7.90 5.40
CA GLN A 608 -15.31 -8.54 5.70
C GLN A 608 -15.46 -9.70 6.68
N THR A 609 -14.51 -10.62 6.63
CA THR A 609 -14.24 -11.58 7.69
C THR A 609 -13.02 -11.18 8.47
N GLY A 610 -12.98 -11.50 9.75
CA GLY A 610 -11.83 -11.17 10.60
C GLY A 610 -11.78 -12.04 11.85
N MET A 611 -10.80 -11.77 12.71
CA MET A 611 -10.59 -12.52 13.94
C MET A 611 -10.05 -11.63 15.05
N ASN A 612 -10.53 -11.84 16.26
CA ASN A 612 -10.03 -11.24 17.48
C ASN A 612 -9.34 -12.29 18.34
N VAL A 613 -8.10 -12.01 18.78
CA VAL A 613 -7.43 -12.82 19.82
C VAL A 613 -8.12 -12.57 21.15
N LEU A 614 -8.42 -13.61 21.90
CA LEU A 614 -9.02 -13.49 23.24
C LEU A 614 -7.91 -13.54 24.29
N VAL A 615 -7.64 -12.39 24.92
CA VAL A 615 -6.47 -12.23 25.82
C VAL A 615 -6.56 -13.00 27.15
N TRP A 616 -7.74 -13.51 27.51
CA TRP A 616 -7.97 -14.23 28.75
C TRP A 616 -7.76 -15.75 28.64
N LYS A 617 -7.51 -16.29 27.46
CA LYS A 617 -7.33 -17.73 27.23
C LYS A 617 -6.36 -17.97 26.10
N LYS A 618 -5.34 -18.77 26.37
CA LYS A 618 -4.33 -19.17 25.38
C LYS A 618 -4.99 -19.86 24.18
N ASP A 619 -4.49 -19.60 22.99
CA ASP A 619 -4.94 -20.14 21.71
C ASP A 619 -6.43 -19.90 21.41
N ALA A 620 -7.09 -19.00 22.16
CA ALA A 620 -8.47 -18.65 21.92
C ALA A 620 -8.60 -17.42 21.03
N TYR A 621 -9.51 -17.53 20.10
CA TYR A 621 -9.85 -16.45 19.16
C TYR A 621 -11.32 -16.44 18.84
N ARG A 622 -11.82 -15.33 18.35
CA ARG A 622 -13.20 -15.13 17.92
C ARG A 622 -13.20 -14.69 16.45
N PRO A 623 -13.50 -15.59 15.50
CA PRO A 623 -13.74 -15.21 14.13
C PRO A 623 -15.08 -14.52 13.99
N TYR A 624 -15.17 -13.58 13.06
CA TYR A 624 -16.41 -12.83 12.82
C TYR A 624 -16.61 -12.53 11.34
N PHE A 625 -17.88 -12.32 10.97
CA PHE A 625 -18.29 -11.66 9.75
C PHE A 625 -18.80 -10.27 10.11
N SER A 626 -18.25 -9.24 9.51
CA SER A 626 -18.66 -7.86 9.75
C SER A 626 -19.22 -7.20 8.51
N VAL A 627 -20.29 -6.42 8.70
CA VAL A 627 -20.84 -5.53 7.70
C VAL A 627 -20.64 -4.09 8.17
N HIS A 628 -19.87 -3.33 7.43
CA HIS A 628 -19.61 -1.93 7.68
C HIS A 628 -20.57 -1.08 6.87
N MET A 629 -21.32 -0.24 7.53
CA MET A 629 -22.23 0.73 6.92
C MET A 629 -21.83 2.14 7.36
N LYS A 630 -21.67 3.04 6.41
CA LYS A 630 -21.47 4.47 6.68
C LYS A 630 -22.48 5.31 5.94
N CYS A 631 -23.09 6.27 6.64
CA CYS A 631 -24.11 7.15 6.08
C CYS A 631 -24.24 8.43 6.90
N MET A 632 -24.93 9.43 6.39
CA MET A 632 -25.32 10.60 7.19
C MET A 632 -26.44 10.21 8.16
N GLU A 633 -26.60 10.96 9.25
CA GLU A 633 -27.62 10.72 10.28
C GLU A 633 -29.03 10.51 9.70
N ASN A 634 -29.43 11.35 8.76
CA ASN A 634 -30.76 11.30 8.11
C ASN A 634 -30.93 10.15 7.12
N GLN A 635 -29.88 9.40 6.81
CA GLN A 635 -29.86 8.30 5.84
C GLN A 635 -29.89 6.91 6.51
N VAL A 636 -29.88 6.83 7.84
CA VAL A 636 -29.79 5.55 8.57
C VAL A 636 -30.91 4.58 8.20
N ALA A 637 -32.15 5.07 8.03
CA ALA A 637 -33.28 4.21 7.65
C ALA A 637 -33.09 3.61 6.24
N ASP A 638 -32.59 4.39 5.29
CA ASP A 638 -32.23 3.92 3.94
C ASP A 638 -31.10 2.90 4.00
N GLY A 639 -30.04 3.17 4.80
CA GLY A 639 -28.95 2.24 5.03
C GLY A 639 -29.40 0.91 5.61
N MET A 640 -30.24 0.93 6.62
CA MET A 640 -30.82 -0.29 7.23
C MET A 640 -31.71 -1.06 6.25
N SER A 641 -32.43 -0.38 5.36
CA SER A 641 -33.21 -1.02 4.30
C SER A 641 -32.32 -1.74 3.29
N LEU A 642 -31.23 -1.09 2.85
CA LEU A 642 -30.24 -1.66 1.94
C LEU A 642 -29.47 -2.82 2.56
N LEU A 643 -29.09 -2.69 3.83
CA LEU A 643 -28.46 -3.78 4.59
C LEU A 643 -29.34 -5.05 4.63
N LYS A 644 -30.65 -4.89 4.97
CA LYS A 644 -31.62 -5.99 4.96
C LYS A 644 -31.72 -6.64 3.58
N GLU A 645 -31.81 -5.82 2.55
CA GLU A 645 -31.90 -6.29 1.17
C GLU A 645 -30.68 -7.13 0.75
N VAL A 646 -29.46 -6.62 1.04
CA VAL A 646 -28.24 -7.34 0.65
C VAL A 646 -28.05 -8.62 1.44
N LEU A 647 -28.18 -8.59 2.76
CA LEU A 647 -27.87 -9.77 3.57
C LEU A 647 -28.90 -10.88 3.45
N LEU A 648 -30.19 -10.53 3.30
CA LEU A 648 -31.28 -11.47 3.50
C LEU A 648 -32.06 -11.78 2.21
N SER A 649 -31.89 -10.96 1.16
CA SER A 649 -32.62 -11.12 -0.09
C SER A 649 -31.72 -11.38 -1.33
N SER A 650 -30.40 -11.50 -1.13
CA SER A 650 -29.45 -11.82 -2.22
C SER A 650 -29.68 -13.23 -2.76
N LYS A 651 -29.77 -13.35 -4.08
CA LYS A 651 -30.00 -14.61 -4.81
C LYS A 651 -28.69 -15.33 -5.13
N MET A 652 -28.50 -16.50 -4.54
CA MET A 652 -27.32 -17.34 -4.70
C MET A 652 -27.47 -18.43 -5.77
N ASP A 653 -28.45 -18.29 -6.69
CA ASP A 653 -28.85 -19.34 -7.65
C ASP A 653 -28.43 -19.09 -9.10
N ASN A 654 -27.81 -17.94 -9.38
CA ASN A 654 -27.31 -17.60 -10.72
C ASN A 654 -25.93 -18.21 -10.97
N LYS A 655 -25.90 -19.45 -11.52
CA LYS A 655 -24.64 -20.18 -11.80
C LYS A 655 -23.67 -19.40 -12.69
N LYS A 656 -24.19 -18.73 -13.74
CA LYS A 656 -23.34 -17.96 -14.65
C LYS A 656 -22.63 -16.85 -13.90
N ARG A 657 -23.38 -16.09 -13.09
CA ARG A 657 -22.84 -14.96 -12.33
C ARG A 657 -21.85 -15.41 -11.27
N LEU A 658 -22.15 -16.49 -10.54
CA LEU A 658 -21.21 -17.05 -9.55
C LEU A 658 -19.91 -17.53 -10.21
N LYS A 659 -19.98 -18.13 -11.42
CA LYS A 659 -18.77 -18.52 -12.17
C LYS A 659 -17.89 -17.32 -12.51
N GLU A 660 -18.50 -16.24 -12.99
CA GLU A 660 -17.80 -14.98 -13.30
C GLU A 660 -17.07 -14.43 -12.05
N ILE A 661 -17.79 -14.34 -10.92
CA ILE A 661 -17.22 -13.83 -9.63
C ILE A 661 -16.04 -14.70 -9.16
N ILE A 662 -16.19 -16.03 -9.20
CA ILE A 662 -15.13 -16.96 -8.78
C ILE A 662 -13.89 -16.84 -9.68
N SER A 663 -14.09 -16.73 -10.99
CA SER A 663 -12.99 -16.62 -11.96
C SER A 663 -12.25 -15.28 -11.81
N GLU A 664 -13.01 -14.19 -11.59
CA GLU A 664 -12.46 -12.86 -11.28
C GLU A 664 -11.67 -12.87 -9.96
N LEU A 665 -12.24 -13.45 -8.89
CA LEU A 665 -11.57 -13.58 -7.59
C LEU A 665 -10.25 -14.35 -7.72
N ARG A 666 -10.26 -15.48 -8.45
CA ARG A 666 -9.04 -16.23 -8.73
C ARG A 666 -7.99 -15.36 -9.41
N THR A 667 -8.35 -14.64 -10.47
CA THR A 667 -7.44 -13.76 -11.21
C THR A 667 -6.82 -12.68 -10.31
N LYS A 668 -7.64 -12.07 -9.45
CA LYS A 668 -7.15 -11.10 -8.44
C LYS A 668 -6.18 -11.71 -7.45
N MET A 669 -6.43 -12.95 -7.01
CA MET A 669 -5.52 -13.65 -6.10
C MET A 669 -4.22 -14.08 -6.78
N ASP A 670 -4.26 -14.49 -8.05
CA ASP A 670 -3.08 -14.84 -8.87
C ASP A 670 -2.08 -13.67 -8.95
N THR A 671 -2.57 -12.43 -8.96
CA THR A 671 -1.74 -11.21 -8.92
C THR A 671 -1.35 -10.80 -7.49
N ARG A 672 -2.30 -10.84 -6.55
CA ARG A 672 -2.13 -10.34 -5.18
C ARG A 672 -1.13 -11.16 -4.37
N ILE A 673 -1.13 -12.49 -4.51
CA ILE A 673 -0.23 -13.36 -3.72
C ILE A 673 1.25 -13.10 -4.05
N PRO A 674 1.68 -13.05 -5.31
CA PRO A 674 3.06 -12.71 -5.63
C PRO A 674 3.45 -11.28 -5.21
N ALA A 675 2.52 -10.32 -5.29
CA ALA A 675 2.80 -8.94 -4.87
C ALA A 675 2.99 -8.79 -3.35
N ALA A 676 2.27 -9.59 -2.56
CA ALA A 676 2.31 -9.56 -1.08
C ALA A 676 2.87 -10.85 -0.47
N GLY A 677 3.77 -11.54 -1.16
CA GLY A 677 4.26 -12.87 -0.81
C GLY A 677 4.79 -13.01 0.61
N HIS A 678 5.39 -11.96 1.16
CA HIS A 678 5.87 -11.94 2.56
C HIS A 678 4.74 -12.11 3.58
N VAL A 679 3.56 -11.52 3.34
CA VAL A 679 2.39 -11.65 4.23
C VAL A 679 1.83 -13.08 4.14
N TYR A 680 1.68 -13.59 2.93
CA TYR A 680 1.18 -14.95 2.69
C TYR A 680 2.13 -16.01 3.23
N ALA A 681 3.45 -15.84 3.07
CA ALA A 681 4.46 -16.75 3.61
C ALA A 681 4.45 -16.77 5.14
N ALA A 682 4.38 -15.60 5.80
CA ALA A 682 4.32 -15.49 7.25
C ALA A 682 3.03 -16.11 7.81
N ASN A 683 1.87 -15.79 7.24
CA ASN A 683 0.58 -16.35 7.64
C ASN A 683 0.56 -17.87 7.44
N ARG A 684 1.12 -18.37 6.33
CA ARG A 684 1.21 -19.81 6.05
C ARG A 684 2.12 -20.52 7.04
N ALA A 685 3.30 -19.96 7.35
CA ALA A 685 4.22 -20.52 8.35
C ALA A 685 3.56 -20.61 9.74
N LEU A 686 2.87 -19.57 10.18
CA LEU A 686 2.11 -19.54 11.42
C LEU A 686 0.96 -20.57 11.44
N SER A 687 0.31 -20.80 10.30
CA SER A 687 -0.85 -21.70 10.20
C SER A 687 -0.56 -23.16 10.54
N TYR A 688 0.71 -23.56 10.60
CA TYR A 688 1.13 -24.90 10.99
C TYR A 688 1.23 -25.12 12.50
N ILE A 689 1.18 -24.03 13.28
CA ILE A 689 1.43 -24.05 14.72
C ILE A 689 0.39 -23.28 15.54
N ASP A 690 -0.35 -22.37 14.95
CA ASP A 690 -1.39 -21.53 15.59
C ASP A 690 -2.77 -21.84 14.99
N PRO A 691 -3.75 -22.28 15.81
CA PRO A 691 -5.12 -22.57 15.33
C PRO A 691 -5.82 -21.34 14.72
N MET A 692 -5.58 -20.15 15.26
CA MET A 692 -6.14 -18.90 14.73
C MET A 692 -5.57 -18.62 13.33
N MET A 693 -4.26 -18.77 13.17
CA MET A 693 -3.63 -18.57 11.86
C MET A 693 -4.00 -19.66 10.85
N LYS A 694 -4.33 -20.86 11.32
CA LYS A 694 -4.90 -21.93 10.48
C LYS A 694 -6.29 -21.56 10.00
N TYR A 695 -7.13 -21.01 10.87
CA TYR A 695 -8.43 -20.42 10.47
C TYR A 695 -8.22 -19.34 9.41
N LYS A 696 -7.29 -18.40 9.67
CA LYS A 696 -6.96 -17.30 8.75
C LYS A 696 -6.49 -17.80 7.39
N ASP A 697 -5.59 -18.78 7.34
CA ASP A 697 -5.12 -19.37 6.09
C ASP A 697 -6.27 -20.01 5.30
N THR A 698 -7.22 -20.65 6.00
CA THR A 698 -8.41 -21.26 5.40
C THR A 698 -9.41 -20.21 4.89
N ALA A 699 -9.51 -19.06 5.57
CA ALA A 699 -10.43 -17.98 5.24
C ALA A 699 -9.90 -17.04 4.14
N GLU A 700 -8.60 -16.68 4.17
CA GLU A 700 -8.06 -15.60 3.31
C GLU A 700 -6.61 -15.81 2.85
N GLY A 701 -5.97 -16.93 3.26
CA GLY A 701 -4.57 -17.23 2.95
C GLY A 701 -4.39 -18.11 1.69
N ILE A 702 -3.26 -18.82 1.65
CA ILE A 702 -2.96 -19.80 0.59
C ILE A 702 -3.99 -20.94 0.60
N GLY A 703 -4.46 -21.37 1.77
CA GLY A 703 -5.53 -22.37 1.87
C GLY A 703 -6.83 -21.93 1.20
N PHE A 704 -7.21 -20.67 1.35
CA PHE A 704 -8.37 -20.10 0.64
C PHE A 704 -8.12 -20.01 -0.87
N TYR A 705 -6.94 -19.60 -1.29
CA TYR A 705 -6.57 -19.58 -2.70
C TYR A 705 -6.66 -20.94 -3.36
N GLU A 706 -6.13 -21.99 -2.70
CA GLU A 706 -6.24 -23.36 -3.18
C GLU A 706 -7.71 -23.81 -3.31
N PHE A 707 -8.56 -23.40 -2.37
CA PHE A 707 -10.01 -23.66 -2.45
C PHE A 707 -10.65 -22.95 -3.65
N VAL A 708 -10.38 -21.65 -3.85
CA VAL A 708 -10.93 -20.86 -4.98
C VAL A 708 -10.47 -21.44 -6.32
N LYS A 709 -9.19 -21.77 -6.46
CA LYS A 709 -8.60 -22.38 -7.65
C LYS A 709 -9.24 -23.73 -8.00
N LYS A 710 -9.44 -24.59 -7.01
CA LYS A 710 -10.11 -25.87 -7.18
C LYS A 710 -11.58 -25.67 -7.57
N LEU A 711 -12.23 -24.69 -6.98
CA LEU A 711 -13.62 -24.35 -7.26
C LEU A 711 -13.78 -23.82 -8.69
N ASP A 712 -12.94 -22.88 -9.14
CA ASP A 712 -12.94 -22.33 -10.49
C ASP A 712 -12.72 -23.43 -11.55
N LYS A 713 -11.66 -24.24 -11.36
CA LYS A 713 -11.32 -25.35 -12.27
C LYS A 713 -12.45 -26.37 -12.45
N ASN A 714 -13.23 -26.62 -11.41
CA ASN A 714 -14.28 -27.65 -11.39
C ASN A 714 -15.68 -27.03 -11.18
N PHE A 715 -15.88 -25.78 -11.59
CA PHE A 715 -17.08 -25.02 -11.27
C PHE A 715 -18.37 -25.75 -11.69
N ASP A 716 -18.44 -26.19 -12.94
CA ASP A 716 -19.69 -26.76 -13.52
C ASP A 716 -20.15 -28.01 -12.76
N SER A 717 -19.22 -28.82 -12.20
CA SER A 717 -19.55 -30.00 -11.37
C SER A 717 -19.87 -29.66 -9.92
N ASN A 718 -19.42 -28.48 -9.41
CA ASN A 718 -19.56 -28.08 -8.02
C ASN A 718 -20.57 -26.95 -7.80
N ALA A 719 -21.15 -26.38 -8.86
CA ALA A 719 -22.03 -25.21 -8.74
C ALA A 719 -23.23 -25.44 -7.78
N ASP A 720 -23.89 -26.59 -7.85
CA ASP A 720 -25.03 -26.90 -6.96
C ASP A 720 -24.59 -27.06 -5.50
N LEU A 721 -23.40 -27.62 -5.28
CA LEU A 721 -22.83 -27.72 -3.93
C LEU A 721 -22.45 -26.33 -3.42
N LEU A 722 -21.81 -25.49 -4.26
CA LEU A 722 -21.46 -24.10 -3.92
C LEU A 722 -22.71 -23.33 -3.45
N MET A 723 -23.76 -23.29 -4.25
CA MET A 723 -25.01 -22.60 -3.92
C MET A 723 -25.59 -23.07 -2.58
N LYS A 724 -25.61 -24.39 -2.36
CA LYS A 724 -26.10 -24.99 -1.11
C LYS A 724 -25.24 -24.58 0.08
N GLN A 725 -23.91 -24.57 -0.06
CA GLN A 725 -23.01 -24.20 1.05
C GLN A 725 -23.05 -22.72 1.36
N LEU A 726 -23.19 -21.84 0.35
CA LEU A 726 -23.40 -20.41 0.57
C LEU A 726 -24.64 -20.14 1.41
N VAL A 727 -25.77 -20.76 1.07
CA VAL A 727 -27.01 -20.63 1.85
C VAL A 727 -26.84 -21.20 3.28
N ARG A 728 -26.14 -22.33 3.44
CA ARG A 728 -25.83 -22.87 4.78
C ARG A 728 -24.98 -21.89 5.59
N ALA A 729 -23.96 -21.29 4.97
CA ALA A 729 -23.12 -20.28 5.64
C ALA A 729 -23.95 -19.07 6.11
N GLN A 730 -24.83 -18.52 5.24
CA GLN A 730 -25.76 -17.44 5.59
C GLN A 730 -26.61 -17.81 6.80
N MET A 731 -27.24 -18.99 6.79
CA MET A 731 -28.12 -19.48 7.86
C MET A 731 -27.39 -19.67 9.22
N CYS A 732 -26.08 -20.00 9.17
CA CYS A 732 -25.29 -20.16 10.40
C CYS A 732 -24.75 -18.82 10.92
N ILE A 733 -24.43 -17.87 10.03
CA ILE A 733 -23.79 -16.60 10.38
C ILE A 733 -24.84 -15.57 10.82
N PHE A 734 -25.85 -15.30 9.97
CA PHE A 734 -26.76 -14.16 10.16
C PHE A 734 -27.92 -14.48 11.13
N ARG A 735 -27.56 -14.65 12.38
CA ARG A 735 -28.45 -14.98 13.48
C ARG A 735 -28.42 -13.90 14.56
N LYS A 736 -29.52 -13.71 15.24
CA LYS A 736 -29.61 -12.69 16.29
C LYS A 736 -28.63 -12.93 17.44
N GLU A 737 -28.45 -14.19 17.83
CA GLU A 737 -27.53 -14.58 18.91
C GLU A 737 -26.05 -14.34 18.58
N ASN A 738 -25.69 -14.23 17.29
CA ASN A 738 -24.33 -13.99 16.85
C ASN A 738 -24.00 -12.48 16.72
N LEU A 739 -25.04 -11.61 16.75
CA LEU A 739 -24.89 -10.20 16.39
C LEU A 739 -24.51 -9.33 17.59
N THR A 740 -23.44 -8.56 17.40
CA THR A 740 -23.06 -7.41 18.24
C THR A 740 -22.87 -6.19 17.33
N LEU A 741 -23.34 -5.02 17.75
CA LEU A 741 -23.17 -3.78 17.01
C LEU A 741 -21.98 -2.98 17.54
N SER A 742 -21.23 -2.34 16.64
CA SER A 742 -20.32 -1.24 16.96
C SER A 742 -20.85 0.03 16.30
N LEU A 743 -20.97 1.11 17.06
CA LEU A 743 -21.57 2.35 16.59
C LEU A 743 -20.68 3.52 16.95
N THR A 744 -20.14 4.19 15.94
CA THR A 744 -19.26 5.35 16.15
C THR A 744 -19.89 6.64 15.66
N GLY A 745 -19.89 7.65 16.52
CA GLY A 745 -20.43 8.99 16.27
C GLY A 745 -20.95 9.68 17.52
N GLU A 746 -21.45 10.90 17.36
CA GLU A 746 -21.96 11.79 18.41
C GLU A 746 -23.50 11.78 18.48
N PHE A 747 -24.14 10.63 18.23
CA PHE A 747 -25.60 10.53 18.06
C PHE A 747 -26.28 9.80 19.20
N ASN A 748 -27.59 10.06 19.36
CA ASN A 748 -28.45 9.21 20.19
C ASN A 748 -28.83 7.94 19.39
N PHE A 749 -27.91 6.98 19.29
CA PHE A 749 -28.11 5.75 18.53
C PHE A 749 -29.37 4.95 18.91
N LYS A 750 -29.76 4.97 20.19
CA LYS A 750 -30.97 4.28 20.59
C LYS A 750 -32.19 4.90 19.92
N SER A 751 -32.29 6.23 19.93
CA SER A 751 -33.40 6.91 19.24
C SER A 751 -33.36 6.70 17.73
N LEU A 752 -32.14 6.68 17.16
CA LEU A 752 -31.92 6.61 15.73
C LEU A 752 -32.21 5.23 15.13
N MET A 753 -31.85 4.14 15.84
CA MET A 753 -31.84 2.78 15.29
C MET A 753 -32.77 1.77 15.96
N GLU A 754 -33.45 2.10 17.06
CA GLU A 754 -34.29 1.14 17.85
C GLU A 754 -35.30 0.41 16.96
N GLY A 755 -36.09 1.17 16.18
CA GLY A 755 -37.14 0.63 15.31
C GLY A 755 -36.58 -0.25 14.17
N GLU A 756 -35.50 0.21 13.53
CA GLU A 756 -34.86 -0.49 12.44
C GLU A 756 -34.24 -1.81 12.93
N MET A 757 -33.57 -1.80 14.07
CA MET A 757 -32.97 -2.99 14.67
C MET A 757 -34.00 -4.02 15.13
N LEU A 758 -35.15 -3.59 15.66
CA LEU A 758 -36.26 -4.50 15.96
C LEU A 758 -36.78 -5.23 14.72
N GLN A 759 -36.86 -4.52 13.59
CA GLN A 759 -37.26 -5.14 12.31
C GLN A 759 -36.16 -6.08 11.79
N PHE A 760 -34.93 -5.64 11.80
CA PHE A 760 -33.77 -6.41 11.32
C PHE A 760 -33.67 -7.74 12.08
N ASN A 761 -33.73 -7.71 13.40
CA ASN A 761 -33.66 -8.90 14.25
C ASN A 761 -34.77 -9.93 14.00
N ARG A 762 -35.97 -9.50 13.55
CA ARG A 762 -37.07 -10.41 13.20
C ARG A 762 -36.85 -11.11 11.84
N MET A 763 -36.00 -10.55 11.00
CA MET A 763 -35.67 -11.08 9.66
C MET A 763 -34.47 -12.02 9.69
N LEU A 764 -33.62 -11.97 10.72
CA LEU A 764 -32.46 -12.86 10.86
C LEU A 764 -32.92 -14.32 11.00
N TYR A 765 -32.02 -15.23 10.59
CA TYR A 765 -32.31 -16.67 10.58
C TYR A 765 -32.49 -17.21 12.01
N ASP A 766 -33.59 -17.94 12.26
CA ASP A 766 -33.90 -18.65 13.51
C ASP A 766 -34.00 -20.19 13.33
N MET A 767 -33.94 -20.67 12.09
CA MET A 767 -33.97 -22.10 11.77
C MET A 767 -32.76 -22.83 12.37
N PRO A 768 -32.92 -24.11 12.78
CA PRO A 768 -31.80 -24.90 13.26
C PRO A 768 -30.65 -25.00 12.22
N CYS A 769 -29.46 -24.72 12.64
CA CYS A 769 -28.23 -24.97 11.85
C CYS A 769 -27.27 -25.89 12.63
N VAL A 770 -26.46 -26.59 11.90
CA VAL A 770 -25.37 -27.41 12.52
C VAL A 770 -24.30 -26.44 12.98
N LYS A 771 -24.06 -26.40 14.28
CA LYS A 771 -23.00 -25.63 14.90
C LYS A 771 -21.83 -26.55 15.24
N ALA A 772 -20.62 -26.12 14.96
CA ALA A 772 -19.39 -26.85 15.30
C ALA A 772 -18.25 -25.84 15.48
N VAL A 773 -17.55 -25.96 16.60
CA VAL A 773 -16.30 -25.22 16.78
C VAL A 773 -15.22 -25.88 15.92
N PRO A 774 -14.55 -25.14 15.01
CA PRO A 774 -13.45 -25.70 14.22
C PRO A 774 -12.35 -26.30 15.09
N ALA A 775 -11.94 -27.52 14.77
CA ALA A 775 -10.92 -28.27 15.51
C ALA A 775 -9.78 -28.68 14.56
N PHE A 776 -8.94 -27.71 14.23
CA PHE A 776 -7.85 -27.92 13.29
C PHE A 776 -6.81 -28.90 13.80
N VAL A 777 -6.43 -29.86 12.96
CA VAL A 777 -5.23 -30.66 13.16
C VAL A 777 -4.04 -29.88 12.60
N LEU A 778 -3.18 -29.39 13.48
CA LEU A 778 -1.99 -28.66 13.10
C LEU A 778 -0.86 -29.64 12.77
N GLU A 779 -0.26 -29.46 11.62
CA GLU A 779 0.89 -30.25 11.18
C GLU A 779 2.08 -29.32 10.93
N LYS A 780 3.10 -29.45 11.77
CA LYS A 780 4.33 -28.67 11.63
C LYS A 780 5.09 -29.11 10.38
N LYS A 781 5.34 -28.19 9.47
CA LYS A 781 6.09 -28.45 8.22
C LYS A 781 6.78 -27.19 7.68
N ASN A 782 7.76 -27.40 6.82
CA ASN A 782 8.34 -26.38 5.97
C ASN A 782 7.80 -26.54 4.55
N GLU A 783 7.39 -25.47 3.91
CA GLU A 783 6.72 -25.49 2.61
C GLU A 783 7.26 -24.39 1.67
N GLY A 784 7.46 -24.72 0.39
CA GLY A 784 7.87 -23.80 -0.65
C GLY A 784 6.82 -23.68 -1.75
N PHE A 785 6.55 -22.45 -2.23
CA PHE A 785 5.63 -22.17 -3.32
C PHE A 785 6.35 -21.49 -4.48
N LYS A 786 6.50 -22.19 -5.59
CA LYS A 786 7.15 -21.74 -6.80
C LYS A 786 6.31 -20.71 -7.55
N THR A 787 6.96 -19.65 -8.00
CA THR A 787 6.39 -18.62 -8.86
C THR A 787 7.42 -18.24 -9.93
N ALA A 788 6.98 -17.51 -10.96
CA ALA A 788 7.87 -16.92 -11.97
C ALA A 788 8.66 -15.69 -11.50
N SER A 789 8.61 -15.36 -10.21
CA SER A 789 9.33 -14.23 -9.63
C SER A 789 10.84 -14.40 -9.70
N LYS A 790 11.58 -13.29 -9.84
CA LYS A 790 13.04 -13.26 -9.75
C LYS A 790 13.55 -13.20 -8.29
N VAL A 791 12.64 -13.01 -7.33
CA VAL A 791 12.93 -12.79 -5.91
C VAL A 791 12.12 -13.74 -5.03
N GLN A 792 12.53 -13.84 -3.77
CA GLN A 792 11.86 -14.67 -2.76
C GLN A 792 11.14 -13.81 -1.72
N TYR A 793 10.21 -14.46 -1.03
CA TYR A 793 9.59 -14.03 0.22
C TYR A 793 9.80 -15.15 1.23
N VAL A 794 10.67 -14.94 2.20
CA VAL A 794 11.13 -15.99 3.12
C VAL A 794 10.60 -15.71 4.52
N ALA A 795 9.79 -16.60 5.06
CA ALA A 795 9.23 -16.46 6.39
C ALA A 795 9.63 -17.63 7.30
N SER A 796 9.98 -17.30 8.55
CA SER A 796 10.14 -18.26 9.63
C SER A 796 9.28 -17.82 10.81
N ALA A 797 8.50 -18.75 11.37
CA ALA A 797 7.54 -18.48 12.44
C ALA A 797 7.63 -19.52 13.55
N GLY A 798 7.31 -19.12 14.78
CA GLY A 798 7.34 -20.03 15.92
C GLY A 798 6.56 -19.50 17.12
N CYS A 799 6.43 -20.35 18.15
CA CYS A 799 5.87 -19.97 19.44
C CYS A 799 7.03 -19.58 20.38
N PHE A 800 6.99 -18.37 20.92
CA PHE A 800 7.99 -17.90 21.88
C PHE A 800 7.55 -18.08 23.34
N GLU A 801 6.28 -18.41 23.56
CA GLU A 801 5.73 -18.56 24.90
C GLU A 801 6.00 -19.97 25.45
N LYS A 802 6.85 -20.09 26.47
CA LYS A 802 7.06 -21.28 27.27
C LYS A 802 6.31 -21.16 28.59
N GLU A 803 6.17 -22.29 29.32
CA GLU A 803 5.53 -22.30 30.65
C GLU A 803 6.23 -21.28 31.59
N GLY A 804 5.46 -20.30 32.09
CA GLY A 804 5.95 -19.19 32.92
C GLY A 804 6.47 -17.95 32.19
N GLN A 805 6.44 -17.91 30.84
CA GLN A 805 6.75 -16.74 30.04
C GLN A 805 5.46 -16.12 29.50
N GLU A 806 5.16 -14.89 29.91
CA GLU A 806 4.02 -14.11 29.38
C GLU A 806 4.53 -13.08 28.36
N TYR A 807 3.63 -12.65 27.47
CA TYR A 807 3.90 -11.52 26.59
C TYR A 807 4.37 -10.28 27.37
N HIS A 808 5.43 -9.65 26.94
CA HIS A 808 6.02 -8.46 27.57
C HIS A 808 6.10 -7.30 26.57
N GLY A 809 5.72 -6.08 27.02
CA GLY A 809 5.72 -4.88 26.18
C GLY A 809 7.06 -4.55 25.53
N ALA A 810 8.18 -4.94 26.13
CA ALA A 810 9.53 -4.77 25.56
C ALA A 810 9.75 -5.57 24.25
N LEU A 811 8.90 -6.57 23.93
CA LEU A 811 8.91 -7.22 22.62
C LEU A 811 8.58 -6.23 21.47
N LYS A 812 7.84 -5.16 21.74
CA LYS A 812 7.61 -4.08 20.78
C LYS A 812 8.88 -3.28 20.54
N VAL A 813 9.68 -3.03 21.60
CA VAL A 813 11.00 -2.37 21.48
C VAL A 813 11.96 -3.28 20.72
N LEU A 814 11.98 -4.58 21.02
CA LEU A 814 12.79 -5.55 20.30
C LEU A 814 12.40 -5.63 18.80
N LYS A 815 11.11 -5.51 18.49
CA LYS A 815 10.65 -5.41 17.09
C LYS A 815 11.28 -4.20 16.39
N THR A 816 11.32 -3.03 17.03
CA THR A 816 11.96 -1.83 16.50
C THR A 816 13.46 -2.05 16.28
N ILE A 817 14.15 -2.64 17.26
CA ILE A 817 15.58 -2.99 17.17
C ILE A 817 15.82 -3.93 15.98
N PHE A 818 15.05 -4.99 15.85
CA PHE A 818 15.19 -5.92 14.73
C PHE A 818 14.93 -5.27 13.39
N SER A 819 13.89 -4.45 13.29
CA SER A 819 13.48 -3.83 12.02
C SER A 819 14.46 -2.82 11.48
N TYR A 820 15.22 -2.13 12.37
CA TYR A 820 16.09 -1.03 11.95
C TYR A 820 17.59 -1.29 12.16
N ASP A 821 17.96 -2.33 12.91
CA ASP A 821 19.38 -2.68 13.10
C ASP A 821 19.65 -4.08 12.57
N TYR A 822 19.24 -5.14 13.27
CA TYR A 822 19.66 -6.49 12.95
C TYR A 822 19.19 -6.98 11.58
N LEU A 823 17.89 -6.96 11.34
CA LEU A 823 17.34 -7.43 10.06
C LEU A 823 17.68 -6.47 8.94
N TRP A 824 17.63 -5.16 9.22
CA TRP A 824 17.95 -4.14 8.22
C TRP A 824 19.37 -4.31 7.68
N VAL A 825 20.36 -4.43 8.56
CA VAL A 825 21.76 -4.57 8.17
C VAL A 825 22.01 -5.90 7.46
N ASN A 826 21.53 -7.03 8.03
CA ASN A 826 21.91 -8.35 7.56
C ASN A 826 21.06 -8.83 6.35
N VAL A 827 19.77 -8.50 6.31
CA VAL A 827 18.85 -9.00 5.27
C VAL A 827 18.73 -7.99 4.13
N ARG A 828 18.62 -6.67 4.43
CA ARG A 828 18.49 -5.64 3.39
C ARG A 828 19.86 -5.15 2.91
N VAL A 829 20.64 -4.48 3.76
CA VAL A 829 21.87 -3.80 3.33
C VAL A 829 22.92 -4.79 2.80
N THR A 830 23.21 -5.82 3.58
CA THR A 830 24.21 -6.85 3.21
C THR A 830 23.61 -7.92 2.29
N GLY A 831 22.37 -8.35 2.57
CA GLY A 831 21.70 -9.42 1.83
C GLY A 831 21.05 -8.95 0.53
N GLY A 832 20.77 -7.66 0.36
CA GLY A 832 20.18 -7.08 -0.85
C GLY A 832 18.66 -7.28 -0.99
N ALA A 833 17.95 -7.68 0.08
CA ALA A 833 16.50 -7.69 0.09
C ALA A 833 15.94 -6.26 0.13
N TYR A 834 14.77 -6.03 -0.45
CA TYR A 834 14.13 -4.72 -0.38
C TYR A 834 13.59 -4.40 1.03
N GLY A 835 13.11 -5.43 1.75
CA GLY A 835 12.61 -5.23 3.10
C GLY A 835 12.69 -6.48 3.98
N CYS A 836 12.57 -6.26 5.27
CA CYS A 836 12.52 -7.31 6.27
C CYS A 836 11.62 -6.88 7.43
N MET A 837 10.85 -7.80 7.97
CA MET A 837 9.88 -7.52 9.01
C MET A 837 9.87 -8.63 10.06
N CYS A 838 9.46 -8.27 11.28
CA CYS A 838 9.13 -9.21 12.33
C CYS A 838 7.88 -8.76 13.10
N ASN A 839 7.25 -9.69 13.77
CA ASN A 839 6.17 -9.38 14.69
C ASN A 839 6.11 -10.40 15.85
N PHE A 840 5.65 -9.91 17.01
CA PHE A 840 5.44 -10.70 18.23
C PHE A 840 4.03 -10.42 18.75
N SER A 841 3.17 -11.42 18.71
CA SER A 841 1.75 -11.29 19.06
C SER A 841 1.50 -11.67 20.52
N ARG A 842 0.45 -11.09 21.12
CA ARG A 842 0.06 -11.37 22.52
C ARG A 842 -0.34 -12.84 22.79
N ASN A 843 -0.66 -13.59 21.72
CA ASN A 843 -0.96 -15.03 21.85
C ASN A 843 0.28 -15.91 21.87
N GLY A 844 1.50 -15.34 21.98
CA GLY A 844 2.75 -16.08 22.13
C GLY A 844 3.42 -16.51 20.82
N TYR A 845 2.92 -16.10 19.68
CA TYR A 845 3.48 -16.42 18.36
C TYR A 845 4.19 -15.23 17.73
N GLY A 846 5.27 -15.51 17.00
CA GLY A 846 6.03 -14.51 16.28
C GLY A 846 6.58 -15.04 14.97
N PHE A 847 7.07 -14.11 14.12
CA PHE A 847 7.68 -14.45 12.86
C PHE A 847 8.75 -13.42 12.44
N PHE A 848 9.66 -13.89 11.57
CA PHE A 848 10.49 -13.06 10.70
C PHE A 848 10.08 -13.29 9.26
N THR A 849 10.15 -12.27 8.42
CA THR A 849 9.91 -12.39 6.98
C THR A 849 10.73 -11.39 6.18
N SER A 850 11.14 -11.78 4.95
CA SER A 850 11.79 -10.90 3.99
C SER A 850 10.86 -10.56 2.81
N TYR A 851 11.13 -9.44 2.16
CA TYR A 851 10.36 -8.93 1.03
C TYR A 851 11.28 -8.63 -0.14
N ARG A 852 10.96 -9.21 -1.32
CA ARG A 852 11.78 -9.12 -2.54
C ARG A 852 13.25 -9.45 -2.27
N ASP A 853 13.49 -10.63 -1.76
CA ASP A 853 14.79 -11.12 -1.27
C ASP A 853 15.49 -11.95 -2.35
N PRO A 854 16.72 -11.64 -2.74
CA PRO A 854 17.47 -12.47 -3.67
C PRO A 854 17.95 -13.80 -3.05
N ASN A 855 17.89 -13.94 -1.71
CA ASN A 855 18.40 -15.09 -0.96
C ASN A 855 17.28 -15.96 -0.40
N LEU A 856 17.63 -17.18 0.06
CA LEU A 856 16.74 -18.09 0.76
C LEU A 856 17.42 -18.64 2.03
N SER A 857 18.38 -19.56 1.89
CA SER A 857 19.08 -20.16 3.04
C SER A 857 19.89 -19.14 3.85
N ALA A 858 20.57 -18.19 3.16
CA ALA A 858 21.33 -17.14 3.84
C ALA A 858 20.44 -16.27 4.75
N THR A 859 19.23 -15.92 4.28
CA THR A 859 18.26 -15.18 5.09
C THR A 859 17.75 -15.99 6.28
N LEU A 860 17.48 -17.28 6.10
CA LEU A 860 17.11 -18.18 7.21
C LEU A 860 18.22 -18.31 8.25
N ASP A 861 19.49 -18.29 7.83
CA ASP A 861 20.63 -18.33 8.76
C ASP A 861 20.76 -17.03 9.56
N VAL A 862 20.40 -15.88 8.99
CA VAL A 862 20.26 -14.63 9.75
C VAL A 862 19.17 -14.79 10.82
N TYR A 863 17.99 -15.32 10.48
CA TYR A 863 16.91 -15.52 11.47
C TYR A 863 17.33 -16.44 12.62
N LYS A 864 18.06 -17.52 12.35
CA LYS A 864 18.56 -18.44 13.38
C LYS A 864 19.52 -17.77 14.38
N LYS A 865 20.30 -16.79 13.92
CA LYS A 865 21.26 -16.07 14.77
C LYS A 865 20.63 -14.91 15.56
N ALA A 866 19.35 -14.64 15.39
CA ALA A 866 18.66 -13.52 16.02
C ALA A 866 18.69 -13.61 17.57
N ALA A 867 18.56 -14.81 18.14
CA ALA A 867 18.63 -15.01 19.59
C ALA A 867 20.03 -14.65 20.16
N ASP A 868 21.09 -15.00 19.44
CA ASP A 868 22.47 -14.66 19.85
C ASP A 868 22.72 -13.16 19.80
N TYR A 869 22.17 -12.48 18.78
CA TYR A 869 22.21 -11.02 18.72
C TYR A 869 21.54 -10.39 19.96
N VAL A 870 20.32 -10.84 20.31
CA VAL A 870 19.60 -10.33 21.48
C VAL A 870 20.35 -10.62 22.79
N ARG A 871 20.94 -11.80 22.93
CA ARG A 871 21.73 -12.21 24.13
C ARG A 871 22.94 -11.31 24.34
N ASN A 872 23.55 -10.86 23.25
CA ASN A 872 24.74 -10.01 23.26
C ASN A 872 24.41 -8.54 22.94
N PHE A 873 23.14 -8.14 23.05
CA PHE A 873 22.71 -6.79 22.74
C PHE A 873 23.35 -5.77 23.67
N GLU A 874 23.98 -4.77 23.09
CA GLU A 874 24.58 -3.63 23.78
C GLU A 874 24.08 -2.34 23.15
N ALA A 875 23.58 -1.43 23.96
CA ALA A 875 23.09 -0.11 23.54
C ALA A 875 23.30 0.94 24.64
N GLY A 876 23.82 2.06 24.27
CA GLY A 876 23.90 3.20 25.18
C GLY A 876 22.52 3.76 25.55
N LYS A 877 22.48 4.61 26.60
CA LYS A 877 21.23 5.26 27.03
C LYS A 877 20.52 5.98 25.88
N ARG A 878 21.28 6.65 25.01
CA ARG A 878 20.75 7.38 23.86
C ARG A 878 20.06 6.43 22.87
N ASP A 879 20.68 5.32 22.53
CA ASP A 879 20.12 4.36 21.56
C ASP A 879 18.87 3.68 22.12
N MET A 880 18.89 3.29 23.41
CA MET A 880 17.68 2.81 24.07
C MET A 880 16.54 3.84 24.02
N THR A 881 16.85 5.13 24.24
CA THR A 881 15.86 6.21 24.13
C THR A 881 15.27 6.27 22.73
N LYS A 882 16.08 6.19 21.68
CA LYS A 882 15.62 6.17 20.28
C LYS A 882 14.68 4.99 20.02
N TYR A 883 15.06 3.77 20.37
CA TYR A 883 14.22 2.59 20.15
C TYR A 883 12.87 2.68 20.89
N ILE A 884 12.87 3.23 22.10
CA ILE A 884 11.63 3.48 22.85
C ILE A 884 10.77 4.51 22.13
N ILE A 885 11.33 5.64 21.69
CA ILE A 885 10.61 6.71 20.98
C ILE A 885 10.00 6.17 19.69
N GLY A 886 10.77 5.48 18.84
CA GLY A 886 10.27 4.90 17.61
C GLY A 886 9.20 3.82 17.84
N THR A 887 9.30 3.07 18.95
CA THR A 887 8.26 2.13 19.35
C THR A 887 6.96 2.85 19.74
N ILE A 888 7.06 3.93 20.50
CA ILE A 888 5.91 4.77 20.89
C ILE A 888 5.30 5.45 19.65
N SER A 889 6.12 5.93 18.73
CA SER A 889 5.62 6.45 17.44
C SER A 889 4.65 5.47 16.75
N GLY A 890 5.04 4.19 16.65
CA GLY A 890 4.17 3.16 16.07
C GLY A 890 2.91 2.84 16.89
N ILE A 891 2.92 3.10 18.22
CA ILE A 891 1.76 2.90 19.11
C ILE A 891 0.80 4.09 19.04
N ASP A 892 1.32 5.30 18.97
CA ASP A 892 0.59 6.56 19.09
C ASP A 892 0.22 7.18 17.72
N GLN A 893 0.17 6.37 16.67
CA GLN A 893 -0.27 6.87 15.36
C GLN A 893 -1.65 7.53 15.48
N PRO A 894 -1.85 8.73 14.92
CA PRO A 894 -3.14 9.38 14.90
C PRO A 894 -4.14 8.53 14.12
N LEU A 895 -5.37 8.46 14.63
CA LEU A 895 -6.45 7.67 14.03
C LEU A 895 -7.64 8.58 13.76
N GLU A 896 -8.26 8.40 12.60
CA GLU A 896 -9.54 9.02 12.28
C GLU A 896 -10.66 8.48 13.18
N PRO A 897 -11.77 9.21 13.36
CA PRO A 897 -12.85 8.81 14.26
C PRO A 897 -13.41 7.40 14.02
N SER A 898 -13.53 6.97 12.75
CA SER A 898 -13.92 5.61 12.37
C SER A 898 -12.95 4.58 12.94
N ALA A 899 -11.66 4.76 12.74
CA ALA A 899 -10.60 3.87 13.22
C ALA A 899 -10.46 3.87 14.75
N LEU A 900 -10.76 4.98 15.44
CA LEU A 900 -10.82 5.04 16.90
C LEU A 900 -11.99 4.19 17.43
N GLY A 901 -13.14 4.19 16.74
CA GLY A 901 -14.27 3.31 17.03
C GLY A 901 -13.92 1.85 16.85
N GLU A 902 -13.33 1.49 15.72
CA GLU A 902 -12.85 0.13 15.42
C GLU A 902 -11.82 -0.36 16.45
N ARG A 903 -10.83 0.46 16.79
CA ARG A 903 -9.85 0.16 17.86
C ARG A 903 -10.53 -0.12 19.20
N SER A 904 -11.51 0.69 19.56
CA SER A 904 -12.25 0.55 20.82
C SER A 904 -13.12 -0.71 20.81
N PHE A 905 -13.78 -1.01 19.70
CA PHE A 905 -14.58 -2.23 19.53
C PHE A 905 -13.72 -3.50 19.49
N HIS A 906 -12.59 -3.47 18.78
CA HIS A 906 -11.63 -4.58 18.80
C HIS A 906 -11.16 -4.89 20.23
N ALA A 907 -10.84 -3.87 21.02
CA ALA A 907 -10.45 -4.05 22.42
C ALA A 907 -11.59 -4.68 23.26
N TYR A 908 -12.84 -4.24 23.05
CA TYR A 908 -14.01 -4.82 23.70
C TYR A 908 -14.18 -6.30 23.33
N GLN A 909 -14.09 -6.65 22.04
CA GLN A 909 -14.24 -8.03 21.55
C GLN A 909 -13.12 -8.96 22.03
N SER A 910 -11.90 -8.45 22.13
CA SER A 910 -10.71 -9.19 22.55
C SER A 910 -10.54 -9.25 24.07
N GLY A 911 -11.30 -8.45 24.84
CA GLY A 911 -11.14 -8.29 26.29
C GLY A 911 -9.86 -7.54 26.70
N ILE A 912 -9.34 -6.69 25.82
CA ILE A 912 -8.18 -5.83 26.09
C ILE A 912 -8.67 -4.64 26.92
N THR A 913 -8.10 -4.45 28.11
CA THR A 913 -8.45 -3.32 28.99
C THR A 913 -7.46 -2.17 28.89
N VAL A 914 -7.85 -1.00 29.40
CA VAL A 914 -6.98 0.18 29.48
C VAL A 914 -5.75 -0.12 30.38
N GLU A 915 -5.95 -0.86 31.47
CA GLU A 915 -4.89 -1.26 32.40
C GLU A 915 -3.84 -2.15 31.72
N MET A 916 -4.28 -3.06 30.82
CA MET A 916 -3.37 -3.91 30.05
C MET A 916 -2.51 -3.10 29.10
N ILE A 917 -3.09 -2.19 28.33
CA ILE A 917 -2.32 -1.35 27.40
C ILE A 917 -1.44 -0.34 28.14
N GLN A 918 -1.90 0.12 29.32
CA GLN A 918 -1.09 0.98 30.20
C GLN A 918 0.13 0.22 30.76
N LYS A 919 -0.05 -1.04 31.20
CA LYS A 919 1.05 -1.91 31.64
C LYS A 919 2.07 -2.10 30.51
N GLU A 920 1.60 -2.43 29.30
CA GLU A 920 2.48 -2.60 28.14
C GLU A 920 3.22 -1.29 27.79
N ARG A 921 2.53 -0.14 27.81
CA ARG A 921 3.16 1.16 27.57
C ARG A 921 4.26 1.44 28.59
N ASN A 922 4.00 1.19 29.87
CA ASN A 922 5.02 1.35 30.90
C ASN A 922 6.19 0.41 30.68
N GLN A 923 5.97 -0.84 30.27
CA GLN A 923 7.03 -1.79 29.93
C GLN A 923 7.86 -1.35 28.71
N VAL A 924 7.27 -0.64 27.76
CA VAL A 924 7.98 -0.02 26.63
C VAL A 924 8.83 1.15 27.12
N LEU A 925 8.23 2.09 27.87
CA LEU A 925 8.91 3.31 28.32
C LEU A 925 10.03 3.04 29.33
N ASP A 926 9.91 1.99 30.12
CA ASP A 926 10.88 1.57 31.13
C ASP A 926 11.86 0.48 30.63
N ALA A 927 11.84 0.16 29.32
CA ALA A 927 12.70 -0.85 28.75
C ALA A 927 14.20 -0.45 28.86
N THR A 928 15.00 -1.41 29.25
CA THR A 928 16.46 -1.28 29.38
C THR A 928 17.19 -2.31 28.51
N GLU A 929 18.47 -2.10 28.29
CA GLU A 929 19.35 -3.07 27.63
C GLU A 929 19.25 -4.48 28.27
N GLU A 930 19.21 -4.55 29.60
CA GLU A 930 19.03 -5.81 30.33
C GLU A 930 17.66 -6.44 30.05
N THR A 931 16.61 -5.63 29.98
CA THR A 931 15.25 -6.10 29.61
C THR A 931 15.27 -6.71 28.21
N ILE A 932 15.94 -6.06 27.25
CA ILE A 932 16.04 -6.58 25.88
C ILE A 932 16.82 -7.91 25.86
N ARG A 933 17.99 -7.98 26.54
CA ARG A 933 18.75 -9.24 26.63
C ARG A 933 17.96 -10.40 27.22
N SER A 934 17.08 -10.11 28.18
CA SER A 934 16.22 -11.15 28.79
C SER A 934 15.20 -11.77 27.80
N LEU A 935 14.95 -11.14 26.66
CA LEU A 935 14.09 -11.65 25.62
C LEU A 935 14.78 -12.65 24.66
N ALA A 936 16.09 -12.90 24.83
CA ALA A 936 16.83 -13.85 23.98
C ALA A 936 16.21 -15.25 23.97
N ASP A 937 15.77 -15.74 25.16
CA ASP A 937 15.14 -17.05 25.28
C ASP A 937 13.76 -17.14 24.60
N TYR A 938 13.05 -16.00 24.44
CA TYR A 938 11.81 -15.91 23.64
C TYR A 938 12.12 -16.15 22.16
N ILE A 939 13.16 -15.49 21.65
CA ILE A 939 13.55 -15.61 20.24
C ILE A 939 14.12 -17.01 19.95
N GLU A 940 14.95 -17.55 20.84
CA GLU A 940 15.46 -18.93 20.72
C GLU A 940 14.32 -19.95 20.68
N SER A 941 13.34 -19.82 21.59
CA SER A 941 12.15 -20.68 21.61
C SER A 941 11.33 -20.59 20.32
N MET A 942 11.15 -19.39 19.79
CA MET A 942 10.46 -19.14 18.52
C MET A 942 11.18 -19.84 17.36
N MET A 943 12.50 -19.74 17.30
CA MET A 943 13.29 -20.32 16.21
C MET A 943 13.42 -21.84 16.32
N ASP A 944 13.58 -22.41 17.53
CA ASP A 944 13.64 -23.88 17.76
C ASP A 944 12.33 -24.58 17.42
N ALA A 945 11.20 -23.93 17.74
CA ALA A 945 9.88 -24.43 17.42
C ALA A 945 9.43 -24.03 16.01
N GLY A 946 10.27 -23.37 15.23
CA GLY A 946 9.93 -22.68 14.00
C GLY A 946 9.45 -23.54 12.85
N THR A 947 8.64 -22.92 12.00
CA THR A 947 8.21 -23.42 10.70
C THR A 947 8.65 -22.43 9.63
N VAL A 948 8.89 -22.92 8.42
CA VAL A 948 9.34 -22.09 7.28
C VAL A 948 8.34 -22.16 6.15
N CYS A 949 8.03 -21.00 5.58
CA CYS A 949 7.35 -20.90 4.30
C CYS A 949 8.12 -19.95 3.40
N ALA A 950 8.36 -20.36 2.16
CA ALA A 950 8.95 -19.49 1.14
C ALA A 950 8.06 -19.46 -0.11
N ILE A 951 7.90 -18.25 -0.68
CA ILE A 951 7.22 -18.04 -1.97
C ILE A 951 8.22 -17.35 -2.88
N GLY A 952 8.46 -17.87 -4.08
CA GLY A 952 9.40 -17.19 -4.96
C GLY A 952 9.89 -18.01 -6.15
N ASN A 953 11.10 -17.70 -6.58
CA ASN A 953 11.71 -18.20 -7.80
C ASN A 953 11.73 -19.73 -7.89
N ASP A 954 11.21 -20.28 -8.98
CA ASP A 954 11.10 -21.71 -9.23
C ASP A 954 12.44 -22.44 -9.10
N ARG A 955 13.50 -21.89 -9.69
CA ARG A 955 14.83 -22.49 -9.71
C ARG A 955 15.45 -22.47 -8.32
N LYS A 956 15.38 -21.35 -7.62
CA LYS A 956 15.95 -21.20 -6.28
C LYS A 956 15.31 -22.16 -5.28
N LEU A 957 13.99 -22.28 -5.31
CA LEU A 957 13.24 -23.22 -4.47
C LEU A 957 13.52 -24.69 -4.84
N GLU A 958 13.78 -25.01 -6.11
CA GLU A 958 14.15 -26.35 -6.53
C GLU A 958 15.60 -26.71 -6.14
N GLU A 959 16.54 -25.77 -6.26
CA GLU A 959 17.93 -25.95 -5.84
C GLU A 959 18.05 -26.22 -4.33
N GLU A 960 17.22 -25.58 -3.52
CA GLU A 960 17.22 -25.68 -2.05
C GLU A 960 16.05 -26.53 -1.50
N LYS A 961 15.44 -27.37 -2.32
CA LYS A 961 14.21 -28.13 -1.97
C LYS A 961 14.34 -29.05 -0.75
N GLU A 962 15.55 -29.47 -0.42
CA GLU A 962 15.78 -30.38 0.71
C GLU A 962 15.41 -29.79 2.08
N MET A 963 15.33 -28.44 2.19
CA MET A 963 14.90 -27.77 3.41
C MET A 963 13.37 -27.81 3.59
N PHE A 964 12.63 -28.14 2.56
CA PHE A 964 11.17 -28.19 2.57
C PHE A 964 10.65 -29.61 2.60
N LYS A 965 9.58 -29.85 3.36
CA LYS A 965 8.82 -31.10 3.30
C LYS A 965 8.08 -31.21 1.97
N GLN A 966 7.68 -30.08 1.41
CA GLN A 966 6.92 -29.99 0.17
C GLN A 966 7.28 -28.69 -0.58
N VAL A 967 7.47 -28.81 -1.89
CA VAL A 967 7.59 -27.67 -2.79
C VAL A 967 6.51 -27.82 -3.87
N CYS A 968 5.64 -26.82 -4.00
CA CYS A 968 4.49 -26.81 -4.91
C CYS A 968 4.62 -25.64 -5.88
N SER A 969 4.04 -25.75 -7.07
CA SER A 969 3.76 -24.57 -7.90
C SER A 969 2.54 -23.83 -7.35
N LEU A 970 2.64 -22.53 -7.17
CA LEU A 970 1.53 -21.73 -6.69
C LEU A 970 0.37 -21.73 -7.71
N ASN A 971 0.69 -21.76 -9.00
CA ASN A 971 -0.29 -21.66 -10.10
C ASN A 971 -0.82 -23.00 -10.63
N GLN A 972 -0.36 -24.16 -10.14
CA GLN A 972 -0.82 -25.49 -10.55
C GLN A 972 -2.13 -25.98 -9.92
#